data_f31195bdfe3d8336b08da06fcd0d3dd0
#
_entry.id   f31195bdfe3d8336b08da06fcd0d3dd0
#
_cell.length_a   1.000
_cell.length_b   1.000
_cell.length_c   1.000
_cell.angle_alpha   90.00
_cell.angle_beta   90.00
_cell.angle_gamma   90.00
#
_symmetry.space_group_name_H-M   'P 1'
#
loop_
_entity.id
_entity.type
_entity.pdbx_description
1 polymer ?
#
loop_
_entity_poly.entity_id
_entity_poly.type
_entity_poly.pdbx_seq_one_letter_code
_entity_poly.pdbx_strand_id
1 'polypeptide(L)'
;MGRGECSVTNGVFRSKGSYACFGNPEWKNYAVSFKARAPKDAEQVQIWAGFRANNRFDRYVVGIKGGLQDDLYLMRMGYMGTDEFLGVRPLGFHPVPGQWYKLKVEVCGSRIRVFVNDEKKPHMDIVDKNSNLAPSGPVTLGGGWIETEFDDLVVTSLEENALNDVAVSEYGKVVTPQEKESLRKQQRATYTAVKVGELKGSRTDISLDGNWLFMPEYELNNKENAVALGTDDKNWHVMSVPNFWNPIRIWLHGETMPSPTGHQPKGVSDTYYQQETARCEGYTFDYRKTNAAWYRQWIELPASVEGKTMTLTFDAVSKIAEIYINGELAGTHIGMYGEIQIDGSRLLKPGKNLLVVKVTGRVDGNSSEASSAAIDFFYSSVRESEQEGGKVTMKNDNILKDIAHGFYGADPAGIWQPVKLSITNPVKVKDVFIKPTLEGATFDLTVKNHDTKKKQFDLYTDIIDKETGATFYTALSLPKLVLKANEEKIFTYSVAGLKPRLWTPHHPNLYDFRFRLVANKGVELDCMTETSGFRTFEVKEGLFFLNGNRYWLRGGNHIPFALAPNDLNLANTFMQLMKAGNMDVTRTHTTPWNKLWMRAADKNGIGVSFEGTWPWLMIHSTPLPDAKLIEMWKEEFLRLLKKYRNHPSLLFWTVNNEMKFYDNDNDLERAKEKYRVISDVVKEMRRIDPTRPICFDSNYQAKGKDEKFGTDFMNSIDDGDIDDMHGYYNWYDFSIFRFFNGEFQKRYKMPDRPLISQEMSTGYPNNETGHPTRSYQLIHQNPQSLIGYECYDFSDPKYFLTVQSFITGELAETLRRSNDQGSGILHFALLTWFRQVYDYQNIDPYPTYYALKRALQPVLVSAELWGRNLYGGDKLTTRIYVVNDREDGKDLKPSLLRWEIQDETGEKMAWGSEKVPEVKHYGRRYIEPNIQLPVNLPANKVNAKLVLKLTEDGIPVSENEYHLVLARKTWNISQISEDKEIVLLDKDA
;
A
#
# COMPACT_ATOMS: atom_id res chain seq x y z
N MET A 1 0.89 -16.90 -10.09
CA MET A 1 1.58 -17.61 -11.17
C MET A 1 1.74 -19.05 -10.75
N GLY A 2 0.89 -19.97 -11.14
CA GLY A 2 1.00 -21.30 -10.66
C GLY A 2 -0.01 -22.29 -11.18
N ARG A 3 -0.62 -21.98 -12.31
CA ARG A 3 -1.40 -22.93 -13.08
C ARG A 3 -0.58 -23.52 -14.23
N GLY A 4 0.70 -23.79 -14.02
CA GLY A 4 1.57 -24.34 -15.02
C GLY A 4 1.76 -25.84 -14.84
N GLU A 5 2.14 -26.51 -15.92
CA GLU A 5 2.39 -27.92 -15.96
C GLU A 5 3.89 -28.23 -15.96
N CYS A 6 4.27 -29.25 -15.22
CA CYS A 6 5.59 -29.88 -15.32
C CYS A 6 5.42 -31.35 -15.62
N SER A 7 6.20 -31.87 -16.57
CA SER A 7 6.18 -33.27 -16.93
C SER A 7 7.55 -33.77 -17.37
N VAL A 8 7.76 -35.08 -17.33
CA VAL A 8 8.94 -35.72 -17.92
C VAL A 8 8.47 -36.67 -19.01
N THR A 9 8.94 -36.47 -20.23
CA THR A 9 8.58 -37.29 -21.39
C THR A 9 9.85 -37.68 -22.14
N ASN A 10 10.10 -38.97 -22.32
CA ASN A 10 11.30 -39.49 -22.98
C ASN A 10 12.64 -38.96 -22.37
N GLY A 11 12.70 -38.81 -21.04
CA GLY A 11 13.87 -38.30 -20.36
C GLY A 11 14.03 -36.78 -20.36
N VAL A 12 13.19 -36.03 -21.06
CA VAL A 12 13.25 -34.57 -21.13
C VAL A 12 12.23 -33.96 -20.15
N PHE A 13 12.66 -33.04 -19.30
CA PHE A 13 11.79 -32.30 -18.41
C PHE A 13 11.16 -31.13 -19.18
N ARG A 14 9.85 -31.00 -19.08
CA ARG A 14 9.05 -29.91 -19.69
C ARG A 14 8.37 -29.08 -18.63
N SER A 15 8.35 -27.77 -18.85
CA SER A 15 7.69 -26.82 -17.97
C SER A 15 7.06 -25.69 -18.74
N LYS A 16 5.81 -25.32 -18.34
CA LYS A 16 5.10 -24.14 -18.83
C LYS A 16 4.40 -23.48 -17.67
N GLY A 17 4.77 -22.23 -17.34
CA GLY A 17 4.17 -21.46 -16.26
C GLY A 17 4.42 -22.01 -14.85
N SER A 18 5.20 -23.07 -14.69
CA SER A 18 5.57 -23.70 -13.42
C SER A 18 7.05 -24.07 -13.43
N TYR A 19 7.58 -24.52 -12.32
CA TYR A 19 8.98 -24.99 -12.21
C TYR A 19 9.07 -26.17 -11.23
N ALA A 20 10.14 -26.95 -11.37
CA ALA A 20 10.50 -27.97 -10.41
C ALA A 20 11.82 -27.65 -9.72
N CYS A 21 11.95 -28.06 -8.46
CA CYS A 21 13.16 -27.89 -7.65
C CYS A 21 13.98 -29.17 -7.62
N PHE A 22 15.30 -29.06 -7.75
CA PHE A 22 16.23 -30.16 -7.76
C PHE A 22 17.40 -29.87 -6.82
N GLY A 23 17.65 -30.71 -5.82
CA GLY A 23 18.79 -30.57 -4.94
C GLY A 23 18.46 -30.26 -3.49
N ASN A 24 19.44 -29.73 -2.78
CA ASN A 24 19.39 -29.52 -1.33
C ASN A 24 19.31 -28.02 -0.98
N PRO A 25 18.43 -27.61 -0.05
CA PRO A 25 18.32 -26.22 0.42
C PRO A 25 19.64 -25.65 1.01
N GLU A 26 20.55 -26.51 1.47
CA GLU A 26 21.82 -26.09 2.07
C GLU A 26 22.93 -25.77 1.04
N TRP A 27 22.70 -25.99 -0.25
CA TRP A 27 23.72 -25.74 -1.25
C TRP A 27 24.02 -24.23 -1.37
N LYS A 28 25.29 -23.87 -1.17
CA LYS A 28 25.77 -22.47 -1.19
C LYS A 28 26.63 -22.17 -2.40
N ASN A 29 27.68 -22.97 -2.62
CA ASN A 29 28.67 -22.75 -3.66
C ASN A 29 28.66 -23.93 -4.63
N TYR A 30 28.23 -23.69 -5.86
CA TYR A 30 28.11 -24.74 -6.87
C TYR A 30 28.08 -24.20 -8.29
N ALA A 31 28.37 -25.07 -9.23
CA ALA A 31 28.09 -24.84 -10.65
C ALA A 31 26.88 -25.67 -11.06
N VAL A 32 25.97 -25.10 -11.80
CA VAL A 32 24.87 -25.79 -12.45
C VAL A 32 24.95 -25.61 -13.96
N SER A 33 24.83 -26.70 -14.71
CA SER A 33 24.71 -26.66 -16.16
C SER A 33 23.54 -27.52 -16.64
N PHE A 34 22.91 -27.06 -17.70
CA PHE A 34 21.75 -27.73 -18.33
C PHE A 34 21.62 -27.30 -19.79
N LYS A 35 20.90 -28.10 -20.58
CA LYS A 35 20.44 -27.70 -21.90
C LYS A 35 18.96 -27.33 -21.82
N ALA A 36 18.55 -26.30 -22.58
CA ALA A 36 17.15 -25.90 -22.67
C ALA A 36 16.77 -25.46 -24.09
N ARG A 37 15.51 -25.66 -24.45
CA ARG A 37 14.95 -25.16 -25.72
C ARG A 37 13.47 -24.87 -25.57
N ALA A 38 12.94 -23.96 -26.35
CA ALA A 38 11.50 -23.89 -26.63
C ALA A 38 11.11 -24.95 -27.67
N PRO A 39 9.88 -25.52 -27.67
CA PRO A 39 9.39 -26.38 -28.75
C PRO A 39 9.49 -25.73 -30.13
N LYS A 40 9.53 -26.54 -31.19
CA LYS A 40 9.68 -26.02 -32.57
C LYS A 40 8.55 -25.13 -33.04
N ASP A 41 7.38 -25.34 -32.51
CA ASP A 41 6.13 -24.61 -32.77
C ASP A 41 5.88 -23.44 -31.82
N ALA A 42 6.81 -23.12 -30.93
CA ALA A 42 6.72 -21.96 -30.06
C ALA A 42 6.92 -20.66 -30.85
N GLU A 43 6.17 -19.63 -30.51
CA GLU A 43 6.29 -18.30 -31.14
C GLU A 43 7.62 -17.62 -30.86
N GLN A 44 8.22 -17.91 -29.71
CA GLN A 44 9.49 -17.31 -29.25
C GLN A 44 10.20 -18.22 -28.26
N VAL A 45 11.46 -17.92 -27.98
CA VAL A 45 12.26 -18.63 -26.97
C VAL A 45 12.23 -17.86 -25.65
N GLN A 46 11.85 -18.54 -24.57
CA GLN A 46 11.96 -18.02 -23.21
C GLN A 46 12.44 -19.14 -22.29
N ILE A 47 13.67 -19.07 -21.85
CA ILE A 47 14.29 -20.06 -20.95
C ILE A 47 14.48 -19.44 -19.58
N TRP A 48 14.01 -20.09 -18.54
CA TRP A 48 14.16 -19.66 -17.17
C TRP A 48 14.69 -20.81 -16.32
N ALA A 49 15.75 -20.57 -15.56
CA ALA A 49 16.27 -21.49 -14.56
C ALA A 49 16.71 -20.71 -13.32
N GLY A 50 16.39 -21.22 -12.16
CA GLY A 50 16.77 -20.61 -10.89
C GLY A 50 17.86 -21.38 -10.17
N PHE A 51 18.55 -20.69 -9.27
CA PHE A 51 19.56 -21.29 -8.39
C PHE A 51 19.55 -20.57 -7.04
N ARG A 52 20.09 -21.19 -6.01
CA ARG A 52 19.93 -20.77 -4.61
C ARG A 52 18.47 -20.42 -4.30
N ALA A 53 17.57 -21.29 -4.72
CA ALA A 53 16.14 -21.09 -4.56
C ALA A 53 15.73 -21.41 -3.13
N ASN A 54 15.79 -20.42 -2.25
CA ASN A 54 15.39 -20.58 -0.85
C ASN A 54 13.88 -20.83 -0.74
N ASN A 55 13.13 -20.13 -1.58
CA ASN A 55 11.70 -20.32 -1.76
C ASN A 55 11.29 -19.85 -3.17
N ARG A 56 10.01 -19.75 -3.43
CA ARG A 56 9.48 -19.33 -4.72
C ARG A 56 9.93 -17.95 -5.17
N PHE A 57 10.21 -17.05 -4.24
CA PHE A 57 10.55 -15.66 -4.51
C PHE A 57 12.02 -15.36 -4.28
N ASP A 58 12.60 -15.81 -3.17
CA ASP A 58 13.99 -15.50 -2.84
C ASP A 58 14.94 -16.50 -3.53
N ARG A 59 15.29 -16.20 -4.76
CA ARG A 59 16.18 -17.00 -5.61
C ARG A 59 16.84 -16.15 -6.68
N TYR A 60 17.90 -16.63 -7.27
CA TYR A 60 18.40 -16.11 -8.52
C TYR A 60 17.70 -16.78 -9.69
N VAL A 61 17.54 -16.05 -10.76
CA VAL A 61 17.05 -16.57 -12.05
C VAL A 61 17.99 -16.11 -13.16
N VAL A 62 18.43 -17.06 -13.95
CA VAL A 62 19.11 -16.84 -15.22
C VAL A 62 18.14 -17.21 -16.34
N GLY A 63 18.14 -16.42 -17.42
CA GLY A 63 17.24 -16.70 -18.51
C GLY A 63 17.68 -16.13 -19.84
N ILE A 64 17.18 -16.77 -20.90
CA ILE A 64 17.25 -16.30 -22.27
C ILE A 64 15.84 -15.82 -22.63
N LYS A 65 15.75 -14.62 -23.21
CA LYS A 65 14.54 -14.09 -23.79
C LYS A 65 14.83 -13.73 -25.25
N GLY A 66 14.21 -14.46 -26.15
CA GLY A 66 14.19 -14.16 -27.57
C GLY A 66 12.92 -13.38 -27.94
N GLY A 67 12.91 -12.75 -29.08
CA GLY A 67 11.80 -11.95 -29.61
C GLY A 67 12.30 -10.62 -30.16
N LEU A 68 11.76 -9.50 -29.72
CA LEU A 68 12.25 -8.18 -30.13
C LEU A 68 13.65 -7.87 -29.60
N GLN A 69 14.05 -8.58 -28.56
CA GLN A 69 15.39 -8.46 -27.95
C GLN A 69 15.90 -9.86 -27.64
N ASP A 70 17.17 -10.08 -27.96
CA ASP A 70 17.85 -11.35 -27.77
C ASP A 70 18.82 -11.21 -26.60
N ASP A 71 18.30 -11.34 -25.39
CA ASP A 71 19.05 -11.06 -24.18
C ASP A 71 19.24 -12.30 -23.29
N LEU A 72 20.43 -12.38 -22.70
CA LEU A 72 20.71 -13.13 -21.48
C LEU A 72 20.53 -12.21 -20.29
N TYR A 73 19.77 -12.62 -19.30
CA TYR A 73 19.61 -11.86 -18.08
C TYR A 73 19.84 -12.71 -16.84
N LEU A 74 20.32 -12.06 -15.80
CA LEU A 74 20.46 -12.57 -14.47
C LEU A 74 19.72 -11.63 -13.53
N MET A 75 18.81 -12.18 -12.73
CA MET A 75 18.10 -11.40 -11.71
C MET A 75 18.07 -12.14 -10.38
N ARG A 76 17.96 -11.39 -9.32
CA ARG A 76 17.57 -11.87 -8.01
C ARG A 76 16.09 -11.59 -7.81
N MET A 77 15.31 -12.63 -7.72
CA MET A 77 13.88 -12.51 -7.47
C MET A 77 13.63 -12.20 -6.00
N GLY A 78 12.72 -11.28 -5.78
CA GLY A 78 12.15 -10.99 -4.47
C GLY A 78 10.64 -11.02 -4.53
N TYR A 79 10.03 -10.85 -3.39
CA TYR A 79 8.59 -10.90 -3.27
C TYR A 79 7.91 -9.67 -3.93
N MET A 80 6.84 -9.89 -4.70
CA MET A 80 5.92 -8.85 -5.21
C MET A 80 6.60 -7.63 -5.87
N GLY A 81 7.54 -7.88 -6.79
CA GLY A 81 8.18 -6.79 -7.52
C GLY A 81 9.42 -6.20 -6.84
N THR A 82 9.92 -6.87 -5.82
CA THR A 82 11.26 -6.60 -5.30
C THR A 82 12.35 -7.36 -6.08
N ASP A 83 12.03 -7.78 -7.30
CA ASP A 83 12.99 -8.39 -8.21
C ASP A 83 14.04 -7.38 -8.67
N GLU A 84 15.26 -7.82 -8.82
CA GLU A 84 16.38 -6.99 -9.23
C GLU A 84 17.14 -7.61 -10.40
N PHE A 85 17.32 -6.86 -11.49
CA PHE A 85 18.19 -7.25 -12.56
C PHE A 85 19.65 -6.95 -12.21
N LEU A 86 20.41 -8.00 -11.97
CA LEU A 86 21.84 -7.92 -11.67
C LEU A 86 22.67 -7.74 -12.94
N GLY A 87 22.17 -8.22 -14.08
CA GLY A 87 22.80 -8.04 -15.36
C GLY A 87 21.90 -8.42 -16.53
N VAL A 88 22.00 -7.67 -17.61
CA VAL A 88 21.40 -7.97 -18.91
C VAL A 88 22.49 -7.82 -19.96
N ARG A 89 22.61 -8.77 -20.88
CA ARG A 89 23.60 -8.75 -21.95
C ARG A 89 22.99 -9.29 -23.23
N PRO A 90 23.23 -8.67 -24.38
CA PRO A 90 22.85 -9.22 -25.67
C PRO A 90 23.49 -10.60 -25.86
N LEU A 91 22.72 -11.56 -26.36
CA LEU A 91 23.20 -12.91 -26.65
C LEU A 91 24.23 -12.93 -27.79
N GLY A 92 24.17 -11.95 -28.68
CA GLY A 92 24.99 -11.96 -29.91
C GLY A 92 24.46 -12.88 -31.00
N PHE A 93 23.32 -13.52 -30.78
CA PHE A 93 22.63 -14.36 -31.78
C PHE A 93 21.11 -14.36 -31.47
N HIS A 94 20.30 -14.66 -32.47
CA HIS A 94 18.86 -14.80 -32.33
C HIS A 94 18.51 -16.22 -31.89
N PRO A 95 17.88 -16.42 -30.70
CA PRO A 95 17.48 -17.75 -30.25
C PRO A 95 16.28 -18.27 -31.06
N VAL A 96 16.39 -19.50 -31.56
CA VAL A 96 15.42 -20.12 -32.48
C VAL A 96 14.68 -21.26 -31.75
N PRO A 97 13.33 -21.34 -31.84
CA PRO A 97 12.57 -22.46 -31.32
C PRO A 97 13.04 -23.81 -31.88
N GLY A 98 13.10 -24.82 -31.04
CA GLY A 98 13.58 -26.17 -31.39
C GLY A 98 15.11 -26.37 -31.29
N GLN A 99 15.87 -25.31 -31.15
CA GLN A 99 17.32 -25.35 -30.96
C GLN A 99 17.67 -25.48 -29.48
N TRP A 100 18.61 -26.40 -29.13
CA TRP A 100 19.14 -26.56 -27.79
C TRP A 100 20.19 -25.47 -27.48
N TYR A 101 20.04 -24.81 -26.34
CA TYR A 101 20.98 -23.88 -25.78
C TYR A 101 21.53 -24.44 -24.48
N LYS A 102 22.85 -24.38 -24.30
CA LYS A 102 23.50 -24.80 -23.05
C LYS A 102 23.75 -23.62 -22.18
N LEU A 103 23.30 -23.66 -20.96
CA LEU A 103 23.58 -22.68 -19.93
C LEU A 103 24.39 -23.31 -18.80
N LYS A 104 25.37 -22.55 -18.31
CA LYS A 104 26.13 -22.90 -17.11
C LYS A 104 26.19 -21.69 -16.20
N VAL A 105 25.85 -21.88 -14.93
CA VAL A 105 25.98 -20.86 -13.88
C VAL A 105 26.95 -21.37 -12.83
N GLU A 106 27.91 -20.56 -12.45
CA GLU A 106 28.80 -20.78 -11.30
C GLU A 106 28.45 -19.74 -10.24
N VAL A 107 28.14 -20.18 -9.01
CA VAL A 107 27.86 -19.32 -7.87
C VAL A 107 28.74 -19.70 -6.69
N CYS A 108 29.47 -18.69 -6.17
CA CYS A 108 30.33 -18.86 -5.02
C CYS A 108 30.41 -17.55 -4.24
N GLY A 109 29.99 -17.58 -2.96
CA GLY A 109 29.84 -16.35 -2.19
C GLY A 109 28.86 -15.39 -2.87
N SER A 110 29.29 -14.16 -3.09
CA SER A 110 28.53 -13.12 -3.79
C SER A 110 28.73 -13.10 -5.30
N ARG A 111 29.67 -13.89 -5.82
CA ARG A 111 30.04 -13.87 -7.25
C ARG A 111 29.25 -14.89 -8.04
N ILE A 112 28.77 -14.47 -9.20
CA ILE A 112 27.96 -15.27 -10.12
C ILE A 112 28.53 -15.11 -11.52
N ARG A 113 28.83 -16.24 -12.18
CA ARG A 113 29.28 -16.28 -13.57
C ARG A 113 28.29 -17.07 -14.40
N VAL A 114 27.93 -16.55 -15.54
CA VAL A 114 27.01 -17.21 -16.49
C VAL A 114 27.71 -17.42 -17.82
N PHE A 115 27.57 -18.61 -18.37
CA PHE A 115 28.13 -19.03 -19.66
C PHE A 115 27.02 -19.54 -20.57
N VAL A 116 27.12 -19.25 -21.85
CA VAL A 116 26.17 -19.68 -22.87
C VAL A 116 26.92 -20.51 -23.94
N ASN A 117 26.36 -21.65 -24.37
CA ASN A 117 26.85 -22.46 -25.45
C ASN A 117 28.38 -22.79 -25.38
N ASP A 118 28.84 -23.28 -24.22
CA ASP A 118 30.24 -23.70 -24.00
C ASP A 118 31.30 -22.59 -24.18
N GLU A 119 30.91 -21.34 -23.96
CA GLU A 119 31.85 -20.23 -23.91
C GLU A 119 32.99 -20.49 -22.93
N LYS A 120 34.21 -20.09 -23.29
CA LYS A 120 35.37 -20.23 -22.40
C LYS A 120 35.49 -19.09 -21.39
N LYS A 121 34.91 -17.94 -21.71
CA LYS A 121 34.83 -16.79 -20.84
C LYS A 121 33.37 -16.62 -20.41
N PRO A 122 33.11 -16.19 -19.17
CA PRO A 122 31.74 -15.95 -18.77
C PRO A 122 31.09 -14.85 -19.62
N HIS A 123 29.90 -15.10 -20.08
CA HIS A 123 29.03 -14.10 -20.73
C HIS A 123 28.68 -12.97 -19.78
N MET A 124 28.46 -13.34 -18.49
CA MET A 124 28.32 -12.42 -17.36
C MET A 124 29.24 -12.85 -16.20
N ASP A 125 29.82 -11.86 -15.51
CA ASP A 125 30.59 -12.03 -14.28
C ASP A 125 30.16 -10.90 -13.33
N ILE A 126 29.33 -11.23 -12.35
CA ILE A 126 28.59 -10.30 -11.49
C ILE A 126 28.92 -10.56 -10.03
N VAL A 127 29.08 -9.51 -9.24
CA VAL A 127 29.12 -9.59 -7.77
C VAL A 127 27.84 -8.98 -7.22
N ASP A 128 27.00 -9.80 -6.59
CA ASP A 128 25.78 -9.32 -5.93
C ASP A 128 26.09 -8.86 -4.50
N LYS A 129 25.93 -7.58 -4.24
CA LYS A 129 26.20 -6.97 -2.94
C LYS A 129 25.18 -7.44 -1.86
N ASN A 130 24.02 -7.88 -2.31
CA ASN A 130 22.92 -8.36 -1.46
C ASN A 130 22.74 -9.89 -1.54
N SER A 131 23.83 -10.65 -1.77
CA SER A 131 23.77 -12.11 -1.91
C SER A 131 23.24 -12.86 -0.69
N ASN A 132 23.21 -12.21 0.46
CA ASN A 132 22.59 -12.70 1.69
C ASN A 132 21.06 -12.86 1.59
N LEU A 133 20.41 -12.21 0.64
CA LEU A 133 18.96 -12.36 0.41
C LEU A 133 18.60 -13.71 -0.23
N ALA A 134 19.55 -14.33 -0.96
CA ALA A 134 19.44 -15.70 -1.47
C ALA A 134 20.76 -16.46 -1.25
N PRO A 135 21.10 -16.82 0.01
CA PRO A 135 22.44 -17.32 0.38
C PRO A 135 22.67 -18.78 0.02
N SER A 136 21.61 -19.56 -0.09
CA SER A 136 21.66 -21.00 -0.35
C SER A 136 20.35 -21.47 -0.99
N GLY A 137 20.36 -22.68 -1.51
CA GLY A 137 19.16 -23.33 -2.01
C GLY A 137 19.40 -24.23 -3.22
N PRO A 138 18.40 -25.05 -3.58
CA PRO A 138 18.42 -25.90 -4.75
C PRO A 138 18.37 -25.15 -6.07
N VAL A 139 18.43 -25.90 -7.16
CA VAL A 139 18.22 -25.42 -8.53
C VAL A 139 16.75 -25.53 -8.90
N THR A 140 16.23 -24.59 -9.68
CA THR A 140 14.88 -24.67 -10.27
C THR A 140 14.97 -24.66 -11.79
N LEU A 141 14.18 -25.49 -12.47
CA LEU A 141 14.04 -25.46 -13.93
C LEU A 141 12.60 -25.10 -14.29
N GLY A 142 12.43 -24.14 -15.18
CA GLY A 142 11.12 -23.64 -15.60
C GLY A 142 10.73 -22.33 -14.92
N GLY A 143 9.44 -21.97 -15.02
CA GLY A 143 8.85 -20.75 -14.51
C GLY A 143 8.50 -19.70 -15.58
N GLY A 144 8.92 -19.92 -16.82
CA GLY A 144 8.56 -19.07 -17.96
C GLY A 144 7.15 -19.39 -18.50
N TRP A 145 6.57 -18.42 -19.21
CA TRP A 145 5.24 -18.55 -19.84
C TRP A 145 5.23 -19.40 -21.10
N ILE A 146 6.40 -19.47 -21.77
CA ILE A 146 6.61 -20.32 -22.95
C ILE A 146 6.99 -21.71 -22.48
N GLU A 147 6.42 -22.74 -23.08
CA GLU A 147 6.84 -24.11 -22.82
C GLU A 147 8.34 -24.24 -23.10
N THR A 148 9.06 -24.80 -22.14
CA THR A 148 10.50 -25.01 -22.22
C THR A 148 10.84 -26.45 -21.88
N GLU A 149 11.68 -27.05 -22.69
CA GLU A 149 12.25 -28.39 -22.49
C GLU A 149 13.66 -28.25 -21.92
N PHE A 150 13.99 -29.09 -20.93
CA PHE A 150 15.28 -29.14 -20.23
C PHE A 150 15.86 -30.52 -20.25
N ASP A 151 17.19 -30.60 -20.38
CA ASP A 151 17.94 -31.84 -20.37
C ASP A 151 19.35 -31.62 -19.82
N ASP A 152 20.09 -32.68 -19.60
CA ASP A 152 21.51 -32.70 -19.16
C ASP A 152 21.78 -31.83 -17.90
N LEU A 153 20.87 -31.84 -16.89
CA LEU A 153 21.09 -31.13 -15.65
C LEU A 153 22.24 -31.74 -14.84
N VAL A 154 23.29 -30.96 -14.63
CA VAL A 154 24.44 -31.34 -13.80
C VAL A 154 24.70 -30.25 -12.76
N VAL A 155 24.84 -30.65 -11.50
CA VAL A 155 25.25 -29.76 -10.40
C VAL A 155 26.54 -30.29 -9.78
N THR A 156 27.53 -29.37 -9.64
CA THR A 156 28.85 -29.71 -9.09
C THR A 156 29.18 -28.73 -7.97
N SER A 157 29.60 -29.24 -6.82
CA SER A 157 30.05 -28.39 -5.71
C SER A 157 31.29 -27.60 -6.08
N LEU A 158 31.40 -26.38 -5.57
CA LEU A 158 32.57 -25.51 -5.70
C LEU A 158 33.20 -25.31 -4.31
N GLU A 159 34.51 -25.21 -4.30
CA GLU A 159 35.27 -24.81 -3.10
C GLU A 159 34.90 -23.37 -2.70
N GLU A 160 35.03 -23.06 -1.42
CA GLU A 160 34.58 -21.79 -0.83
C GLU A 160 35.16 -20.54 -1.53
N ASN A 161 36.33 -20.62 -2.10
CA ASN A 161 37.02 -19.54 -2.80
C ASN A 161 37.22 -19.81 -4.30
N ALA A 162 36.45 -20.71 -4.90
CA ALA A 162 36.62 -21.14 -6.29
C ALA A 162 36.56 -20.00 -7.30
N LEU A 163 35.84 -18.92 -7.00
CA LEU A 163 35.71 -17.71 -7.82
C LEU A 163 36.55 -16.52 -7.31
N ASN A 164 37.49 -16.76 -6.42
CA ASN A 164 38.35 -15.74 -5.77
C ASN A 164 37.50 -14.61 -5.14
N ASP A 165 36.44 -15.00 -4.47
CA ASP A 165 35.53 -14.06 -3.85
C ASP A 165 35.89 -13.80 -2.39
N VAL A 166 35.81 -12.56 -1.98
CA VAL A 166 35.82 -12.21 -0.55
C VAL A 166 34.41 -12.44 -0.03
N ALA A 167 34.27 -13.19 1.04
CA ALA A 167 32.96 -13.37 1.70
C ALA A 167 32.38 -11.97 2.03
N VAL A 168 31.36 -11.59 1.29
CA VAL A 168 30.65 -10.31 1.55
C VAL A 168 29.69 -10.54 2.68
N SER A 169 29.86 -9.82 3.76
CA SER A 169 28.91 -9.80 4.85
C SER A 169 27.61 -9.17 4.40
N GLU A 170 26.57 -9.36 5.18
CA GLU A 170 25.22 -8.88 4.98
C GLU A 170 25.09 -7.41 4.49
N TYR A 171 26.10 -6.60 4.68
CA TYR A 171 26.13 -5.16 4.31
C TYR A 171 27.48 -4.73 3.75
N GLY A 172 28.20 -5.64 3.17
CA GLY A 172 29.55 -5.37 2.67
C GLY A 172 30.61 -5.18 3.77
N LYS A 173 30.27 -5.42 5.03
CA LYS A 173 31.20 -5.45 6.16
C LYS A 173 31.30 -6.84 6.75
N VAL A 174 32.50 -7.36 6.84
CA VAL A 174 32.76 -8.57 7.64
C VAL A 174 32.71 -8.16 9.10
N VAL A 175 31.66 -8.52 9.82
CA VAL A 175 31.54 -8.32 11.25
C VAL A 175 32.04 -9.59 11.95
N THR A 176 33.17 -9.48 12.60
CA THR A 176 33.76 -10.61 13.35
C THR A 176 32.90 -10.97 14.56
N PRO A 177 32.98 -12.21 15.08
CA PRO A 177 32.29 -12.58 16.31
C PRO A 177 32.63 -11.66 17.49
N GLN A 178 33.86 -11.14 17.56
CA GLN A 178 34.31 -10.22 18.61
C GLN A 178 33.64 -8.86 18.47
N GLU A 179 33.51 -8.36 17.23
CA GLU A 179 32.81 -7.09 16.95
C GLU A 179 31.32 -7.21 17.29
N LYS A 180 30.67 -8.32 16.92
CA LYS A 180 29.26 -8.59 17.30
C LYS A 180 29.08 -8.62 18.82
N GLU A 181 29.97 -9.26 19.55
CA GLU A 181 29.93 -9.32 21.01
C GLU A 181 30.13 -7.94 21.63
N SER A 182 31.07 -7.15 21.09
CA SER A 182 31.28 -5.75 21.52
C SER A 182 30.04 -4.91 21.28
N LEU A 183 29.45 -4.99 20.10
CA LEU A 183 28.22 -4.28 19.74
C LEU A 183 27.04 -4.70 20.65
N ARG A 184 26.89 -6.00 20.92
CA ARG A 184 25.87 -6.51 21.84
C ARG A 184 26.00 -5.92 23.24
N LYS A 185 27.23 -5.84 23.78
CA LYS A 185 27.49 -5.21 25.08
C LYS A 185 27.15 -3.72 25.07
N GLN A 186 27.51 -3.00 24.01
CA GLN A 186 27.16 -1.58 23.86
C GLN A 186 25.63 -1.40 23.81
N GLN A 187 24.92 -2.18 22.99
CA GLN A 187 23.47 -2.12 22.93
C GLN A 187 22.82 -2.51 24.26
N ARG A 188 23.34 -3.55 24.93
CA ARG A 188 22.82 -3.97 26.24
C ARG A 188 22.92 -2.86 27.29
N ALA A 189 23.93 -1.99 27.21
CA ALA A 189 24.09 -0.83 28.09
C ALA A 189 23.00 0.25 27.87
N THR A 190 22.31 0.24 26.72
CA THR A 190 21.21 1.18 26.43
C THR A 190 19.86 0.70 26.98
N TYR A 191 19.76 -0.55 27.39
CA TYR A 191 18.54 -1.07 28.00
C TYR A 191 18.34 -0.48 29.39
N THR A 192 17.12 -0.04 29.67
CA THR A 192 16.68 0.41 30.98
C THR A 192 15.31 -0.15 31.31
N ALA A 193 15.12 -0.58 32.57
CA ALA A 193 13.81 -0.92 33.07
C ALA A 193 12.89 0.34 33.08
N VAL A 194 11.62 0.15 32.77
CA VAL A 194 10.63 1.21 32.91
C VAL A 194 10.34 1.46 34.38
N LYS A 195 10.59 2.69 34.84
CA LYS A 195 10.27 3.11 36.22
C LYS A 195 9.06 4.03 36.19
N VAL A 196 7.99 3.58 36.83
CA VAL A 196 6.77 4.36 37.01
C VAL A 196 6.91 5.22 38.25
N GLY A 197 6.87 6.53 38.09
CA GLY A 197 6.87 7.48 39.22
C GLY A 197 5.51 7.54 39.94
N GLU A 198 5.34 8.54 40.78
CA GLU A 198 4.07 8.79 41.45
C GLU A 198 2.92 8.96 40.47
N LEU A 199 1.78 8.31 40.77
CA LEU A 199 0.61 8.36 39.91
C LEU A 199 -0.02 9.76 39.92
N LYS A 200 -0.30 10.29 38.76
CA LYS A 200 -0.92 11.61 38.59
C LYS A 200 -2.37 11.46 38.13
N GLY A 201 -3.30 11.95 38.95
CA GLY A 201 -4.73 11.91 38.63
C GLY A 201 -5.39 10.53 38.77
N SER A 202 -6.55 10.40 38.17
CA SER A 202 -7.38 9.18 38.24
C SER A 202 -6.97 8.11 37.21
N ARG A 203 -6.28 8.52 36.14
CA ARG A 203 -5.72 7.66 35.08
C ARG A 203 -4.28 8.10 34.78
N THR A 204 -3.39 7.13 34.69
CA THR A 204 -1.99 7.35 34.29
C THR A 204 -1.65 6.34 33.18
N ASP A 205 -1.33 6.86 32.02
CA ASP A 205 -0.88 6.06 30.86
C ASP A 205 0.66 6.17 30.75
N ILE A 206 1.30 5.01 30.70
CA ILE A 206 2.76 4.86 30.66
C ILE A 206 3.13 4.22 29.34
N SER A 207 3.96 4.86 28.51
CA SER A 207 4.56 4.20 27.35
C SER A 207 5.58 3.16 27.82
N LEU A 208 5.49 1.96 27.24
CA LEU A 208 6.49 0.92 27.39
C LEU A 208 7.40 0.84 26.17
N ASP A 209 7.27 1.74 25.22
CA ASP A 209 8.13 1.84 24.05
C ASP A 209 9.59 2.08 24.44
N GLY A 210 10.50 1.69 23.57
CA GLY A 210 11.93 1.84 23.79
C GLY A 210 12.70 0.53 23.61
N ASN A 211 13.87 0.43 24.22
CA ASN A 211 14.71 -0.75 24.09
C ASN A 211 14.25 -1.86 25.04
N TRP A 212 13.93 -3.03 24.48
CA TRP A 212 13.58 -4.24 25.23
C TRP A 212 14.68 -5.28 25.08
N LEU A 213 14.82 -6.15 26.05
CA LEU A 213 15.63 -7.34 25.92
C LEU A 213 15.00 -8.30 24.92
N PHE A 214 15.80 -8.88 24.06
CA PHE A 214 15.34 -9.70 22.95
C PHE A 214 16.17 -10.96 22.81
N MET A 215 15.51 -12.10 22.59
CA MET A 215 16.19 -13.37 22.37
C MET A 215 15.47 -14.18 21.30
N PRO A 216 16.12 -14.43 20.14
CA PRO A 216 15.63 -15.38 19.17
C PRO A 216 15.45 -16.77 19.78
N GLU A 217 14.36 -17.46 19.43
CA GLU A 217 14.08 -18.78 20.00
C GLU A 217 15.16 -19.81 19.66
N TYR A 218 15.80 -19.71 18.50
CA TYR A 218 16.89 -20.62 18.10
C TYR A 218 18.17 -20.48 18.95
N GLU A 219 18.35 -19.38 19.70
CA GLU A 219 19.46 -19.17 20.60
C GLU A 219 19.15 -19.62 22.05
N LEU A 220 17.90 -19.95 22.34
CA LEU A 220 17.49 -20.41 23.68
C LEU A 220 17.72 -21.92 23.86
N ASN A 221 18.52 -22.28 24.86
CA ASN A 221 18.70 -23.69 25.23
C ASN A 221 17.48 -24.30 25.94
N ASN A 222 16.71 -23.47 26.65
CA ASN A 222 15.48 -23.86 27.35
C ASN A 222 14.45 -22.72 27.28
N LYS A 223 13.30 -22.96 26.63
CA LYS A 223 12.21 -22.00 26.47
C LYS A 223 11.55 -21.60 27.80
N GLU A 224 11.47 -22.49 28.77
CA GLU A 224 10.90 -22.20 30.10
C GLU A 224 11.67 -21.11 30.86
N ASN A 225 12.97 -21.00 30.58
CA ASN A 225 13.80 -19.97 31.21
C ASN A 225 13.42 -18.55 30.69
N ALA A 226 12.85 -18.41 29.53
CA ALA A 226 12.53 -17.09 28.96
C ALA A 226 11.50 -16.31 29.80
N VAL A 227 10.54 -16.99 30.44
CA VAL A 227 9.49 -16.40 31.27
C VAL A 227 9.85 -16.28 32.74
N ALA A 228 10.90 -16.99 33.20
CA ALA A 228 11.25 -17.02 34.61
C ALA A 228 11.88 -15.70 35.09
N LEU A 229 11.50 -15.25 36.29
CA LEU A 229 12.03 -14.03 36.93
C LEU A 229 13.52 -14.10 37.23
N GLY A 230 14.02 -15.29 37.51
CA GLY A 230 15.42 -15.54 37.90
C GLY A 230 16.38 -15.81 36.73
N THR A 231 15.92 -15.70 35.51
CA THR A 231 16.77 -15.93 34.33
C THR A 231 17.85 -14.86 34.21
N ASP A 232 19.10 -15.33 34.01
CA ASP A 232 20.19 -14.42 33.66
C ASP A 232 20.01 -13.90 32.23
N ASP A 233 19.64 -12.66 32.11
CA ASP A 233 19.36 -11.97 30.84
C ASP A 233 20.51 -11.04 30.37
N LYS A 234 21.72 -11.20 30.97
CA LYS A 234 22.88 -10.38 30.62
C LYS A 234 23.31 -10.50 29.16
N ASN A 235 23.11 -11.68 28.60
CA ASN A 235 23.51 -12.02 27.23
C ASN A 235 22.37 -11.86 26.21
N TRP A 236 21.25 -11.31 26.61
CA TRP A 236 20.16 -11.02 25.67
C TRP A 236 20.52 -9.85 24.77
N HIS A 237 20.06 -9.93 23.54
CA HIS A 237 20.11 -8.81 22.59
C HIS A 237 19.20 -7.68 23.02
N VAL A 238 19.24 -6.58 22.28
CA VAL A 238 18.34 -5.46 22.47
C VAL A 238 17.60 -5.19 21.16
N MET A 239 16.29 -5.02 21.27
CA MET A 239 15.40 -4.68 20.17
C MET A 239 14.59 -3.45 20.56
N SER A 240 14.51 -2.47 19.65
CA SER A 240 13.60 -1.34 19.83
C SER A 240 12.15 -1.79 19.66
N VAL A 241 11.26 -1.29 20.49
CA VAL A 241 9.81 -1.45 20.41
C VAL A 241 9.21 -0.05 20.34
N PRO A 242 8.33 0.25 19.38
CA PRO A 242 7.82 -0.65 18.33
C PRO A 242 8.80 -0.85 17.16
N ASN A 243 8.93 -2.08 16.68
CA ASN A 243 9.68 -2.40 15.46
C ASN A 243 9.38 -3.83 14.96
N PHE A 244 9.66 -4.09 13.68
CA PHE A 244 9.83 -5.45 13.17
C PHE A 244 11.29 -5.88 13.34
N TRP A 245 11.56 -7.18 13.56
CA TRP A 245 12.93 -7.67 13.63
C TRP A 245 13.53 -8.06 12.27
N ASN A 246 12.71 -8.19 11.23
CA ASN A 246 13.14 -8.46 9.87
C ASN A 246 12.95 -7.24 8.97
N PRO A 247 13.69 -7.13 7.87
CA PRO A 247 13.58 -6.02 6.96
C PRO A 247 12.19 -5.94 6.36
N ILE A 248 11.75 -4.72 6.07
CA ILE A 248 10.49 -4.45 5.39
C ILE A 248 10.76 -4.32 3.90
N ARG A 249 9.98 -5.00 3.08
CA ARG A 249 9.99 -4.85 1.62
C ARG A 249 8.62 -4.45 1.14
N ILE A 250 8.56 -3.60 0.16
CA ILE A 250 7.34 -3.28 -0.57
C ILE A 250 7.53 -3.46 -2.07
N TRP A 251 6.50 -3.98 -2.69
CA TRP A 251 6.53 -4.50 -4.06
C TRP A 251 6.75 -3.45 -5.16
N LEU A 252 6.55 -2.16 -4.88
CA LEU A 252 6.71 -1.09 -5.88
C LEU A 252 8.12 -0.51 -5.98
N HIS A 253 9.08 -1.04 -5.25
CA HIS A 253 10.44 -0.53 -5.22
C HIS A 253 11.45 -1.44 -5.88
N GLY A 254 12.53 -0.85 -6.32
CA GLY A 254 13.80 -1.51 -6.54
C GLY A 254 14.01 -2.14 -7.90
N GLU A 255 12.97 -2.40 -8.67
CA GLU A 255 13.15 -3.03 -9.96
C GLU A 255 13.04 -2.04 -11.11
N THR A 256 14.13 -1.89 -11.86
CA THR A 256 14.14 -1.15 -13.11
C THR A 256 14.11 -2.12 -14.29
N MET A 257 13.34 -1.77 -15.33
CA MET A 257 13.33 -2.54 -16.58
C MET A 257 14.73 -2.64 -17.18
N PRO A 258 15.14 -3.82 -17.70
CA PRO A 258 16.37 -3.94 -18.42
C PRO A 258 16.34 -3.07 -19.68
N SER A 259 17.44 -2.39 -19.95
CA SER A 259 17.60 -1.65 -21.18
C SER A 259 17.55 -2.58 -22.41
N PRO A 260 16.89 -2.19 -23.49
CA PRO A 260 16.99 -2.89 -24.77
C PRO A 260 18.41 -3.09 -25.27
N THR A 261 19.32 -2.21 -24.90
CA THR A 261 20.74 -2.29 -25.27
C THR A 261 21.59 -3.07 -24.27
N GLY A 262 21.00 -3.65 -23.23
CA GLY A 262 21.72 -4.35 -22.18
C GLY A 262 22.52 -3.43 -21.24
N HIS A 263 22.36 -2.11 -21.34
CA HIS A 263 22.99 -1.16 -20.42
C HIS A 263 22.09 -0.90 -19.23
N GLN A 264 22.64 -1.13 -18.04
CA GLN A 264 22.03 -0.61 -16.81
C GLN A 264 22.53 0.82 -16.61
N PRO A 265 21.66 1.79 -16.28
CA PRO A 265 22.11 3.14 -15.96
C PRO A 265 23.01 3.10 -14.71
N LYS A 266 23.99 4.00 -14.67
CA LYS A 266 24.78 4.19 -13.44
C LYS A 266 23.84 4.59 -12.32
N GLY A 267 23.85 3.84 -11.23
CA GLY A 267 23.03 4.13 -10.05
C GLY A 267 21.61 3.56 -10.08
N VAL A 268 21.24 2.72 -11.05
CA VAL A 268 20.17 1.74 -10.85
C VAL A 268 20.69 0.80 -9.80
N SER A 269 20.50 1.17 -8.58
CA SER A 269 21.08 0.43 -7.50
C SER A 269 19.97 -0.29 -6.77
N ASP A 270 20.37 -1.31 -6.14
CA ASP A 270 19.83 -1.97 -4.98
C ASP A 270 19.50 -0.99 -3.84
N THR A 271 19.38 0.31 -4.10
CA THR A 271 19.21 1.34 -3.05
C THR A 271 18.05 1.00 -2.15
N TYR A 272 16.99 0.48 -2.73
CA TYR A 272 15.85 0.02 -1.95
C TYR A 272 16.20 -1.17 -1.05
N TYR A 273 16.89 -2.18 -1.56
CA TYR A 273 17.36 -3.33 -0.77
C TYR A 273 18.37 -2.93 0.29
N GLN A 274 19.25 -2.00 -0.04
CA GLN A 274 20.19 -1.44 0.94
C GLN A 274 19.46 -0.71 2.06
N GLN A 275 18.41 0.05 1.77
CA GLN A 275 17.60 0.72 2.78
C GLN A 275 16.88 -0.28 3.67
N GLU A 276 16.31 -1.33 3.12
CA GLU A 276 15.66 -2.39 3.91
C GLU A 276 16.66 -3.14 4.78
N THR A 277 17.76 -3.54 4.21
CA THR A 277 18.79 -4.30 4.93
C THR A 277 19.54 -3.44 5.94
N ALA A 278 19.70 -2.15 5.69
CA ALA A 278 20.29 -1.20 6.63
C ALA A 278 19.56 -1.14 7.97
N ARG A 279 18.25 -1.41 8.00
CA ARG A 279 17.48 -1.49 9.24
C ARG A 279 17.91 -2.64 10.16
N CYS A 280 18.49 -3.68 9.60
CA CYS A 280 19.03 -4.83 10.33
C CYS A 280 20.54 -4.72 10.60
N GLU A 281 21.19 -3.67 10.13
CA GLU A 281 22.65 -3.51 10.19
C GLU A 281 23.21 -3.51 11.63
N GLY A 282 22.46 -3.02 12.58
CA GLY A 282 22.81 -3.01 14.00
C GLY A 282 22.45 -4.28 14.75
N TYR A 283 21.86 -5.30 14.12
CA TYR A 283 21.43 -6.49 14.84
C TYR A 283 22.60 -7.40 15.19
N THR A 284 22.57 -7.91 16.41
CA THR A 284 23.59 -8.82 16.94
C THR A 284 23.16 -10.29 16.89
N PHE A 285 21.99 -10.57 16.33
CA PHE A 285 21.43 -11.89 16.04
C PHE A 285 21.16 -12.05 14.53
N ASP A 286 20.93 -13.26 14.08
CA ASP A 286 20.57 -13.53 12.68
C ASP A 286 19.04 -13.48 12.51
N TYR A 287 18.52 -12.38 11.97
CA TYR A 287 17.08 -12.20 11.74
C TYR A 287 16.49 -13.25 10.79
N ARG A 288 17.28 -13.78 9.85
CA ARG A 288 16.82 -14.77 8.85
C ARG A 288 16.50 -16.13 9.50
N LYS A 289 17.16 -16.44 10.62
CA LYS A 289 16.91 -17.64 11.42
C LYS A 289 15.84 -17.42 12.50
N THR A 290 15.40 -16.18 12.68
CA THR A 290 14.49 -15.81 13.75
C THR A 290 13.02 -16.02 13.31
N ASN A 291 12.50 -17.22 13.52
CA ASN A 291 11.09 -17.55 13.27
C ASN A 291 10.20 -17.13 14.44
N ALA A 292 10.73 -17.21 15.65
CA ALA A 292 10.10 -16.73 16.87
C ALA A 292 11.13 -16.09 17.80
N ALA A 293 10.68 -15.17 18.62
CA ALA A 293 11.55 -14.47 19.56
C ALA A 293 10.83 -14.11 20.86
N TRP A 294 11.61 -13.93 21.88
CA TRP A 294 11.17 -13.55 23.21
C TRP A 294 11.62 -12.14 23.53
N TYR A 295 10.69 -11.29 23.93
CA TYR A 295 10.92 -9.94 24.42
C TYR A 295 10.76 -9.93 25.94
N ARG A 296 11.60 -9.17 26.65
CA ARG A 296 11.52 -8.97 28.10
C ARG A 296 11.63 -7.49 28.43
N GLN A 297 10.73 -7.01 29.31
CA GLN A 297 10.77 -5.65 29.84
C GLN A 297 10.49 -5.66 31.34
N TRP A 298 11.43 -5.13 32.09
CA TRP A 298 11.25 -4.93 33.52
C TRP A 298 10.51 -3.62 33.80
N ILE A 299 9.51 -3.69 34.66
CA ILE A 299 8.67 -2.57 35.06
C ILE A 299 8.71 -2.44 36.58
N GLU A 300 9.11 -1.27 37.09
CA GLU A 300 9.10 -0.95 38.51
C GLU A 300 7.91 -0.05 38.81
N LEU A 301 6.98 -0.56 39.61
CA LEU A 301 5.73 0.10 39.97
C LEU A 301 5.77 0.68 41.38
N PRO A 302 5.25 1.89 41.63
CA PRO A 302 5.19 2.48 42.96
C PRO A 302 4.14 1.78 43.86
N ALA A 303 4.24 1.93 45.16
CA ALA A 303 3.27 1.37 46.12
C ALA A 303 1.83 1.88 45.85
N SER A 304 1.68 3.05 45.27
CA SER A 304 0.37 3.67 44.94
C SER A 304 -0.47 2.92 43.88
N VAL A 305 0.08 1.88 43.24
CA VAL A 305 -0.70 1.01 42.31
C VAL A 305 -1.58 0.01 43.05
N GLU A 306 -1.41 -0.16 44.35
CA GLU A 306 -2.25 -1.07 45.15
C GLU A 306 -3.70 -0.69 45.06
N GLY A 307 -4.59 -1.65 44.78
CA GLY A 307 -6.02 -1.42 44.56
C GLY A 307 -6.42 -0.72 43.27
N LYS A 308 -5.46 -0.47 42.35
CA LYS A 308 -5.73 0.06 41.03
C LYS A 308 -6.00 -1.06 40.01
N THR A 309 -6.58 -0.71 38.88
CA THR A 309 -6.65 -1.58 37.69
C THR A 309 -5.51 -1.24 36.74
N MET A 310 -4.90 -2.27 36.20
CA MET A 310 -3.75 -2.15 35.29
C MET A 310 -4.05 -2.87 33.99
N THR A 311 -4.02 -2.14 32.88
CA THR A 311 -4.29 -2.69 31.54
C THR A 311 -3.06 -2.49 30.67
N LEU A 312 -2.50 -3.58 30.17
CA LEU A 312 -1.50 -3.54 29.11
C LEU A 312 -2.21 -3.48 27.75
N THR A 313 -1.81 -2.55 26.93
CA THR A 313 -2.32 -2.40 25.56
C THR A 313 -1.15 -2.48 24.59
N PHE A 314 -1.22 -3.45 23.68
CA PHE A 314 -0.34 -3.52 22.51
C PHE A 314 -1.16 -3.05 21.32
N ASP A 315 -0.75 -2.00 20.66
CA ASP A 315 -1.50 -1.48 19.51
C ASP A 315 -1.49 -2.45 18.34
N ALA A 316 -0.41 -3.22 18.14
CA ALA A 316 -0.38 -4.43 17.31
C ALA A 316 0.91 -5.25 17.51
N VAL A 317 0.80 -6.55 17.34
CA VAL A 317 1.91 -7.51 17.32
C VAL A 317 1.74 -8.43 16.12
N SER A 318 2.79 -8.70 15.39
CA SER A 318 2.78 -9.60 14.23
C SER A 318 3.59 -10.86 14.52
N LYS A 319 3.07 -12.07 14.50
CA LYS A 319 1.72 -12.51 14.10
C LYS A 319 0.99 -13.21 15.25
N ILE A 320 1.70 -14.05 16.01
CA ILE A 320 1.19 -14.69 17.24
C ILE A 320 1.90 -14.10 18.44
N ALA A 321 1.15 -13.63 19.40
CA ALA A 321 1.67 -13.14 20.68
C ALA A 321 1.22 -14.06 21.82
N GLU A 322 2.17 -14.45 22.66
CA GLU A 322 1.93 -15.04 23.98
C GLU A 322 2.51 -14.04 25.01
N ILE A 323 1.66 -13.51 25.87
CA ILE A 323 2.01 -12.44 26.81
C ILE A 323 2.00 -12.98 28.22
N TYR A 324 3.14 -12.84 28.91
CA TYR A 324 3.35 -13.33 30.28
C TYR A 324 3.66 -12.16 31.20
N ILE A 325 3.13 -12.20 32.41
CA ILE A 325 3.41 -11.24 33.48
C ILE A 325 3.89 -12.03 34.69
N ASN A 326 5.10 -11.73 35.16
CA ASN A 326 5.71 -12.38 36.32
C ASN A 326 5.73 -13.92 36.22
N GLY A 327 5.91 -14.47 35.01
CA GLY A 327 5.98 -15.90 34.74
C GLY A 327 4.63 -16.56 34.44
N GLU A 328 3.49 -15.87 34.65
CA GLU A 328 2.15 -16.41 34.34
C GLU A 328 1.67 -15.93 32.98
N LEU A 329 1.08 -16.83 32.17
CA LEU A 329 0.45 -16.48 30.89
C LEU A 329 -0.78 -15.58 31.14
N ALA A 330 -0.73 -14.36 30.65
CA ALA A 330 -1.77 -13.35 30.79
C ALA A 330 -2.72 -13.29 29.61
N GLY A 331 -2.27 -13.67 28.42
CA GLY A 331 -3.09 -13.69 27.21
C GLY A 331 -2.35 -14.11 25.96
N THR A 332 -3.13 -14.42 24.94
CA THR A 332 -2.64 -14.77 23.60
C THR A 332 -3.41 -14.02 22.54
N HIS A 333 -2.79 -13.80 21.39
CA HIS A 333 -3.44 -13.17 20.24
C HIS A 333 -2.86 -13.72 18.94
N ILE A 334 -3.70 -13.84 17.91
CA ILE A 334 -3.32 -14.17 16.55
C ILE A 334 -3.87 -13.09 15.64
N GLY A 335 -2.99 -12.42 14.92
CA GLY A 335 -3.32 -11.30 14.03
C GLY A 335 -2.10 -10.44 13.79
N MET A 336 -2.29 -9.32 13.10
CA MET A 336 -1.17 -8.42 12.77
C MET A 336 -1.49 -6.95 13.07
N TYR A 337 -2.76 -6.56 13.07
CA TYR A 337 -3.17 -5.16 13.07
C TYR A 337 -4.04 -4.76 14.26
N GLY A 338 -4.72 -5.72 14.85
CA GLY A 338 -5.68 -5.49 15.93
C GLY A 338 -5.02 -5.11 17.26
N GLU A 339 -5.71 -4.29 18.02
CA GLU A 339 -5.29 -3.93 19.38
C GLU A 339 -5.51 -5.09 20.35
N ILE A 340 -4.51 -5.36 21.19
CA ILE A 340 -4.51 -6.39 22.23
C ILE A 340 -4.58 -5.70 23.58
N GLN A 341 -5.62 -5.98 24.38
CA GLN A 341 -5.75 -5.48 25.75
C GLN A 341 -5.68 -6.65 26.75
N ILE A 342 -4.76 -6.55 27.68
CA ILE A 342 -4.53 -7.55 28.75
C ILE A 342 -4.81 -6.92 30.11
N ASP A 343 -5.70 -7.52 30.88
CA ASP A 343 -5.91 -7.14 32.29
C ASP A 343 -4.78 -7.70 33.15
N GLY A 344 -3.83 -6.86 33.51
CA GLY A 344 -2.70 -7.18 34.36
C GLY A 344 -2.93 -6.97 35.85
N SER A 345 -4.14 -6.53 36.25
CA SER A 345 -4.40 -6.08 37.64
C SER A 345 -4.12 -7.13 38.72
N ARG A 346 -4.29 -8.42 38.38
CA ARG A 346 -4.01 -9.53 39.30
C ARG A 346 -2.51 -9.90 39.34
N LEU A 347 -1.80 -9.70 38.26
CA LEU A 347 -0.43 -10.19 38.06
C LEU A 347 0.63 -9.13 38.35
N LEU A 348 0.34 -7.87 38.04
CA LEU A 348 1.24 -6.74 38.34
C LEU A 348 1.13 -6.33 39.82
N LYS A 349 2.26 -6.06 40.44
CA LYS A 349 2.37 -5.75 41.87
C LYS A 349 3.27 -4.52 42.10
N PRO A 350 3.17 -3.85 43.24
CA PRO A 350 4.17 -2.86 43.64
C PRO A 350 5.58 -3.46 43.62
N GLY A 351 6.56 -2.68 43.18
CA GLY A 351 7.95 -3.09 43.02
C GLY A 351 8.25 -3.62 41.61
N LYS A 352 9.18 -4.53 41.50
CA LYS A 352 9.67 -5.06 40.21
C LYS A 352 8.71 -6.09 39.62
N ASN A 353 8.36 -5.91 38.35
CA ASN A 353 7.56 -6.82 37.55
C ASN A 353 8.28 -7.12 36.26
N LEU A 354 8.07 -8.31 35.73
CA LEU A 354 8.60 -8.75 34.44
C LEU A 354 7.46 -8.98 33.46
N LEU A 355 7.46 -8.22 32.38
CA LEU A 355 6.62 -8.46 31.20
C LEU A 355 7.44 -9.23 30.17
N VAL A 356 6.91 -10.37 29.73
CA VAL A 356 7.52 -11.19 28.68
C VAL A 356 6.52 -11.36 27.54
N VAL A 357 6.98 -11.20 26.31
CA VAL A 357 6.17 -11.43 25.12
C VAL A 357 6.92 -12.37 24.20
N LYS A 358 6.35 -13.54 23.95
CA LYS A 358 6.79 -14.40 22.88
C LYS A 358 6.05 -13.99 21.62
N VAL A 359 6.79 -13.72 20.56
CA VAL A 359 6.22 -13.43 19.26
C VAL A 359 6.66 -14.53 18.28
N THR A 360 5.69 -15.16 17.62
CA THR A 360 5.95 -16.11 16.55
C THR A 360 5.54 -15.48 15.23
N GLY A 361 6.51 -15.22 14.37
CA GLY A 361 6.30 -14.60 13.06
C GLY A 361 6.29 -15.61 11.92
N ARG A 362 7.04 -16.67 12.06
CA ARG A 362 7.18 -17.75 11.04
C ARG A 362 7.09 -19.10 11.69
N VAL A 363 6.60 -20.08 10.96
CA VAL A 363 6.65 -21.50 11.34
C VAL A 363 7.88 -22.13 10.68
N ASP A 364 8.58 -23.00 11.39
CA ASP A 364 9.74 -23.71 10.86
C ASP A 364 9.43 -24.52 9.60
N GLY A 365 10.44 -24.75 8.79
CA GLY A 365 10.39 -25.53 7.57
C GLY A 365 10.04 -24.68 6.36
N ASN A 366 9.05 -25.07 5.60
CA ASN A 366 8.64 -24.40 4.36
C ASN A 366 7.82 -23.12 4.58
N SER A 367 7.94 -22.52 5.73
CA SER A 367 7.19 -21.33 6.08
C SER A 367 7.50 -20.11 5.20
N SER A 368 8.68 -20.06 4.58
CA SER A 368 9.02 -19.03 3.61
C SER A 368 8.18 -19.10 2.32
N GLU A 369 7.69 -20.28 1.95
CA GLU A 369 6.70 -20.42 0.87
C GLU A 369 5.30 -20.04 1.33
N ALA A 370 5.10 -19.96 2.59
CA ALA A 370 3.84 -19.96 3.24
C ALA A 370 3.43 -18.63 3.82
N SER A 371 4.37 -17.81 4.12
CA SER A 371 4.19 -16.50 4.69
C SER A 371 4.22 -15.42 3.63
N SER A 372 3.97 -15.81 2.44
CA SER A 372 3.84 -14.90 1.34
C SER A 372 2.59 -14.04 1.53
N ALA A 373 2.61 -12.91 0.91
CA ALA A 373 1.47 -12.04 0.81
C ALA A 373 0.26 -12.76 0.21
N ALA A 374 -0.84 -12.10 0.32
CA ALA A 374 -2.15 -12.53 -0.12
C ALA A 374 -2.19 -13.20 -1.50
N ILE A 375 -1.33 -12.83 -2.44
CA ILE A 375 -1.25 -13.45 -3.77
C ILE A 375 -0.72 -14.89 -3.69
N ASP A 376 0.23 -15.19 -2.80
CA ASP A 376 0.70 -16.55 -2.60
C ASP A 376 -0.28 -17.40 -1.83
N PHE A 377 -0.88 -16.83 -0.82
CA PHE A 377 -2.03 -17.42 -0.16
C PHE A 377 -3.05 -17.88 -1.20
N PHE A 378 -3.40 -16.98 -2.11
CA PHE A 378 -4.31 -17.25 -3.21
C PHE A 378 -3.89 -18.44 -4.06
N TYR A 379 -2.63 -18.48 -4.52
CA TYR A 379 -2.17 -19.55 -5.40
C TYR A 379 -1.91 -20.88 -4.69
N SER A 380 -1.42 -20.85 -3.45
CA SER A 380 -1.20 -22.08 -2.68
C SER A 380 -2.52 -22.70 -2.23
N SER A 381 -3.47 -21.88 -1.77
CA SER A 381 -4.78 -22.34 -1.33
C SER A 381 -5.61 -22.91 -2.48
N VAL A 382 -5.50 -22.34 -3.68
CA VAL A 382 -6.16 -22.91 -4.89
C VAL A 382 -5.61 -24.29 -5.21
N ARG A 383 -4.31 -24.49 -5.17
CA ARG A 383 -3.69 -25.80 -5.50
C ARG A 383 -4.04 -26.86 -4.47
N GLU A 384 -3.96 -26.55 -3.19
CA GLU A 384 -4.31 -27.49 -2.12
C GLU A 384 -5.78 -27.88 -2.18
N SER A 385 -6.67 -26.94 -2.53
CA SER A 385 -8.09 -27.24 -2.67
C SER A 385 -8.45 -28.02 -3.91
N GLU A 386 -7.75 -27.83 -5.03
CA GLU A 386 -7.92 -28.64 -6.24
C GLU A 386 -7.47 -30.09 -5.99
N GLN A 387 -6.45 -30.31 -5.17
CA GLN A 387 -5.96 -31.63 -4.78
C GLN A 387 -6.86 -32.34 -3.76
N GLU A 388 -7.57 -31.61 -2.91
CA GLU A 388 -8.40 -32.16 -1.82
C GLU A 388 -9.92 -32.13 -2.15
N GLY A 389 -10.30 -31.99 -3.39
CA GLY A 389 -11.71 -32.07 -3.81
C GLY A 389 -12.53 -30.80 -3.55
N GLY A 390 -11.91 -29.65 -3.55
CA GLY A 390 -12.60 -28.36 -3.57
C GLY A 390 -12.88 -27.74 -2.20
N LYS A 391 -12.21 -28.20 -1.14
CA LYS A 391 -12.26 -27.54 0.17
C LYS A 391 -10.88 -27.02 0.55
N VAL A 392 -10.78 -25.72 0.82
CA VAL A 392 -9.59 -25.16 1.49
C VAL A 392 -9.65 -25.61 2.95
N THR A 393 -8.93 -26.66 3.28
CA THR A 393 -8.74 -27.08 4.66
C THR A 393 -7.50 -26.44 5.23
N MET A 394 -7.67 -25.49 6.14
CA MET A 394 -6.58 -24.99 6.97
C MET A 394 -6.22 -26.08 7.99
N LYS A 395 -5.04 -26.65 7.83
CA LYS A 395 -4.44 -27.40 8.93
C LYS A 395 -4.01 -26.41 9.99
N ASN A 396 -4.21 -26.73 11.28
CA ASN A 396 -3.83 -25.85 12.40
C ASN A 396 -2.37 -25.35 12.32
N ASP A 397 -1.49 -26.11 11.70
CA ASP A 397 -0.07 -25.80 11.52
C ASP A 397 0.19 -24.72 10.45
N ASN A 398 -0.80 -24.40 9.62
CA ASN A 398 -0.69 -23.48 8.49
C ASN A 398 -1.33 -22.10 8.74
N ILE A 399 -1.85 -21.87 9.94
CA ILE A 399 -2.58 -20.63 10.24
C ILE A 399 -1.70 -19.38 10.02
N LEU A 400 -0.40 -19.47 10.30
CA LEU A 400 0.54 -18.37 10.05
C LEU A 400 0.79 -18.12 8.58
N LYS A 401 0.68 -19.15 7.76
CA LYS A 401 0.77 -19.07 6.31
C LYS A 401 -0.35 -18.23 5.72
N ASP A 402 -1.52 -18.31 6.32
CA ASP A 402 -2.75 -17.80 5.79
C ASP A 402 -3.12 -16.40 6.36
N ILE A 403 -2.32 -15.89 7.31
CA ILE A 403 -2.46 -14.50 7.75
C ILE A 403 -1.81 -13.58 6.73
N ALA A 404 -2.64 -12.94 5.93
CA ALA A 404 -2.20 -11.94 4.97
C ALA A 404 -1.64 -10.71 5.69
N HIS A 405 -0.54 -10.17 5.19
CA HIS A 405 0.15 -9.02 5.76
C HIS A 405 0.25 -7.84 4.78
N GLY A 406 -0.68 -7.75 3.85
CA GLY A 406 -0.73 -6.70 2.87
C GLY A 406 0.45 -6.76 1.90
N PHE A 407 0.94 -5.61 1.46
CA PHE A 407 2.07 -5.52 0.54
C PHE A 407 3.46 -5.51 1.21
N TYR A 408 3.59 -6.08 2.38
CA TYR A 408 4.92 -6.36 2.91
C TYR A 408 5.55 -7.52 2.14
N GLY A 409 6.68 -7.28 1.50
CA GLY A 409 7.39 -8.29 0.70
C GLY A 409 8.23 -9.29 1.50
N ALA A 410 8.22 -9.20 2.82
CA ALA A 410 8.83 -10.17 3.73
C ALA A 410 7.85 -10.46 4.86
N ASP A 411 8.12 -11.47 5.67
CA ASP A 411 7.31 -11.77 6.86
C ASP A 411 7.59 -10.75 7.97
N PRO A 412 6.79 -9.68 8.08
CA PRO A 412 7.03 -8.69 9.10
C PRO A 412 6.62 -9.27 10.46
N ALA A 413 7.57 -9.43 11.35
CA ALA A 413 7.34 -10.00 12.66
C ALA A 413 7.93 -9.14 13.77
N GLY A 414 7.21 -9.00 14.87
CA GLY A 414 7.63 -8.22 16.01
C GLY A 414 6.49 -7.51 16.74
N ILE A 415 6.85 -6.83 17.82
CA ILE A 415 5.98 -5.84 18.47
C ILE A 415 6.15 -4.54 17.68
N TRP A 416 5.33 -4.33 16.66
CA TRP A 416 5.58 -3.31 15.63
C TRP A 416 4.78 -2.00 15.80
N GLN A 417 3.84 -1.99 16.75
CA GLN A 417 3.12 -0.78 17.15
C GLN A 417 3.29 -0.54 18.67
N PRO A 418 3.01 0.67 19.17
CA PRO A 418 3.26 1.06 20.55
C PRO A 418 2.68 0.13 21.60
N VAL A 419 3.35 0.07 22.75
CA VAL A 419 2.92 -0.65 23.95
C VAL A 419 2.71 0.32 25.08
N LYS A 420 1.58 0.16 25.80
CA LYS A 420 1.17 1.06 26.86
C LYS A 420 0.69 0.29 28.09
N LEU A 421 1.02 0.79 29.27
CA LEU A 421 0.42 0.40 30.55
C LEU A 421 -0.50 1.53 31.05
N SER A 422 -1.79 1.25 31.16
CA SER A 422 -2.78 2.16 31.75
C SER A 422 -3.10 1.76 33.18
N ILE A 423 -2.89 2.67 34.16
CA ILE A 423 -3.19 2.50 35.57
C ILE A 423 -4.37 3.39 35.91
N THR A 424 -5.48 2.79 36.40
CA THR A 424 -6.72 3.51 36.68
C THR A 424 -7.32 3.08 38.02
N ASN A 425 -8.31 3.82 38.53
CA ASN A 425 -9.16 3.31 39.58
C ASN A 425 -10.02 2.13 39.12
N PRO A 426 -10.60 1.35 40.01
CA PRO A 426 -11.43 0.20 39.66
C PRO A 426 -12.66 0.53 38.80
N VAL A 427 -13.21 1.74 38.90
CA VAL A 427 -14.24 2.22 37.98
C VAL A 427 -13.59 3.04 36.91
N LYS A 428 -13.66 2.56 35.64
CA LYS A 428 -12.99 3.21 34.52
C LYS A 428 -13.84 3.23 33.27
N VAL A 429 -13.58 4.20 32.43
CA VAL A 429 -14.00 4.21 31.03
C VAL A 429 -13.11 3.22 30.26
N LYS A 430 -13.74 2.23 29.63
CA LYS A 430 -13.06 1.20 28.85
C LYS A 430 -12.99 1.54 27.37
N ASP A 431 -14.05 2.12 26.82
CA ASP A 431 -14.17 2.45 25.40
C ASP A 431 -15.11 3.64 25.20
N VAL A 432 -14.85 4.41 24.19
CA VAL A 432 -15.65 5.57 23.78
C VAL A 432 -15.92 5.49 22.29
N PHE A 433 -17.18 5.65 21.92
CA PHE A 433 -17.54 5.93 20.54
C PHE A 433 -18.19 7.30 20.42
N ILE A 434 -17.56 8.19 19.66
CA ILE A 434 -18.03 9.53 19.35
C ILE A 434 -18.73 9.49 18.01
N LYS A 435 -20.03 9.77 17.99
CA LYS A 435 -20.87 9.85 16.77
C LYS A 435 -21.19 11.32 16.50
N PRO A 436 -20.34 12.05 15.75
CA PRO A 436 -20.48 13.47 15.55
C PRO A 436 -21.67 13.80 14.64
N THR A 437 -22.24 14.96 14.87
CA THR A 437 -23.17 15.64 13.97
C THR A 437 -22.66 17.06 13.66
N LEU A 438 -23.38 17.84 12.88
CA LEU A 438 -22.98 19.23 12.58
C LEU A 438 -23.12 20.16 13.79
N GLU A 439 -23.99 19.79 14.76
CA GLU A 439 -24.35 20.62 15.90
C GLU A 439 -24.11 19.93 17.24
N GLY A 440 -23.31 18.86 17.26
CA GLY A 440 -23.03 18.11 18.50
C GLY A 440 -22.51 16.71 18.24
N ALA A 441 -22.75 15.83 19.22
CA ALA A 441 -22.40 14.40 19.09
C ALA A 441 -23.27 13.54 19.99
N THR A 442 -23.45 12.28 19.59
CA THR A 442 -23.91 11.19 20.46
C THR A 442 -22.72 10.35 20.89
N PHE A 443 -22.67 9.99 22.14
CA PHE A 443 -21.59 9.22 22.75
C PHE A 443 -22.09 7.88 23.23
N ASP A 444 -21.37 6.79 22.91
CA ASP A 444 -21.50 5.51 23.59
C ASP A 444 -20.25 5.32 24.46
N LEU A 445 -20.48 5.33 25.77
CA LEU A 445 -19.40 5.22 26.75
C LEU A 445 -19.50 3.88 27.48
N THR A 446 -18.54 2.99 27.24
CA THR A 446 -18.44 1.73 27.95
C THR A 446 -17.68 1.95 29.26
N VAL A 447 -18.37 1.75 30.38
CA VAL A 447 -17.78 1.88 31.72
C VAL A 447 -17.78 0.52 32.42
N LYS A 448 -16.63 0.19 33.00
CA LYS A 448 -16.43 -1.04 33.77
C LYS A 448 -16.19 -0.72 35.24
N ASN A 449 -16.89 -1.43 36.11
CA ASN A 449 -16.61 -1.47 37.57
C ASN A 449 -15.87 -2.79 37.88
N HIS A 450 -14.59 -2.71 38.22
CA HIS A 450 -13.78 -3.85 38.66
C HIS A 450 -13.83 -4.08 40.17
N ASP A 451 -14.54 -3.19 40.94
CA ASP A 451 -14.68 -3.34 42.37
C ASP A 451 -15.71 -4.45 42.71
N THR A 452 -15.55 -5.08 43.83
CA THR A 452 -16.48 -6.07 44.39
C THR A 452 -17.77 -5.45 44.97
N LYS A 453 -17.86 -4.12 45.01
CA LYS A 453 -19.00 -3.34 45.49
C LYS A 453 -19.60 -2.50 44.37
N LYS A 454 -20.91 -2.26 44.52
CA LYS A 454 -21.60 -1.33 43.64
C LYS A 454 -21.02 0.09 43.80
N LYS A 455 -20.91 0.84 42.72
CA LYS A 455 -20.43 2.23 42.65
C LYS A 455 -21.46 3.15 42.06
N GLN A 456 -21.53 4.36 42.61
CA GLN A 456 -22.34 5.45 42.06
C GLN A 456 -21.42 6.62 41.68
N PHE A 457 -21.68 7.24 40.54
CA PHE A 457 -20.90 8.35 39.99
C PHE A 457 -21.73 9.22 39.05
N ASP A 458 -21.25 10.41 38.81
CA ASP A 458 -21.72 11.33 37.79
C ASP A 458 -20.78 11.29 36.60
N LEU A 459 -21.30 11.50 35.38
CA LEU A 459 -20.51 11.60 34.15
C LEU A 459 -20.53 13.05 33.66
N TYR A 460 -19.37 13.63 33.56
CA TYR A 460 -19.13 14.93 32.95
C TYR A 460 -18.46 14.77 31.57
N THR A 461 -18.83 15.65 30.63
CA THR A 461 -18.21 15.76 29.32
C THR A 461 -17.65 17.14 29.15
N ASP A 462 -16.35 17.23 28.88
CA ASP A 462 -15.67 18.45 28.47
C ASP A 462 -15.21 18.28 27.01
N ILE A 463 -15.41 19.32 26.19
CA ILE A 463 -14.92 19.37 24.82
C ILE A 463 -13.96 20.55 24.73
N ILE A 464 -12.71 20.28 24.38
CA ILE A 464 -11.63 21.25 24.38
C ILE A 464 -11.16 21.43 22.94
N ASP A 465 -11.16 22.65 22.47
CA ASP A 465 -10.59 22.99 21.15
C ASP A 465 -9.08 22.71 21.16
N LYS A 466 -8.63 21.84 20.28
CA LYS A 466 -7.24 21.34 20.31
C LYS A 466 -6.22 22.37 19.84
N GLU A 467 -6.64 23.31 18.99
CA GLU A 467 -5.77 24.37 18.49
C GLU A 467 -5.52 25.45 19.54
N THR A 468 -6.58 25.86 20.23
CA THR A 468 -6.52 26.97 21.20
C THR A 468 -6.32 26.51 22.65
N GLY A 469 -6.62 25.24 22.95
CA GLY A 469 -6.66 24.71 24.30
C GLY A 469 -7.87 25.21 25.13
N ALA A 470 -8.78 26.00 24.54
CA ALA A 470 -9.93 26.55 25.21
C ALA A 470 -11.03 25.50 25.40
N THR A 471 -11.69 25.54 26.55
CA THR A 471 -12.88 24.72 26.80
C THR A 471 -14.03 25.23 25.93
N PHE A 472 -14.43 24.43 24.95
CA PHE A 472 -15.54 24.73 24.06
C PHE A 472 -16.89 24.37 24.70
N TYR A 473 -16.93 23.30 25.49
CA TYR A 473 -18.13 22.82 26.18
C TYR A 473 -17.74 22.09 27.46
N THR A 474 -18.54 22.24 28.50
CA THR A 474 -18.44 21.44 29.75
C THR A 474 -19.81 21.29 30.37
N ALA A 475 -20.18 20.07 30.75
CA ALA A 475 -21.42 19.83 31.44
C ALA A 475 -21.43 18.50 32.22
N LEU A 476 -22.31 18.44 33.24
CA LEU A 476 -22.80 17.20 33.79
C LEU A 476 -23.75 16.53 32.81
N SER A 477 -23.28 15.46 32.14
CA SER A 477 -24.00 14.79 31.06
C SER A 477 -25.01 13.77 31.60
N LEU A 478 -24.59 12.94 32.55
CA LEU A 478 -25.47 11.93 33.17
C LEU A 478 -25.22 11.88 34.67
N PRO A 479 -26.24 12.23 35.51
CA PRO A 479 -26.10 12.19 36.95
C PRO A 479 -26.46 10.81 37.53
N LYS A 480 -25.89 10.50 38.70
CA LYS A 480 -26.23 9.35 39.57
C LYS A 480 -26.24 7.99 38.88
N LEU A 481 -25.31 7.77 37.95
CA LEU A 481 -25.12 6.47 37.33
C LEU A 481 -24.68 5.43 38.35
N VAL A 482 -25.12 4.18 38.13
CA VAL A 482 -24.82 3.07 39.05
C VAL A 482 -24.33 1.88 38.26
N LEU A 483 -23.22 1.29 38.69
CA LEU A 483 -22.73 -0.02 38.26
C LEU A 483 -22.64 -0.99 39.42
N LYS A 484 -23.15 -2.19 39.23
CA LYS A 484 -22.99 -3.30 40.19
C LYS A 484 -21.52 -3.71 40.30
N ALA A 485 -21.21 -4.59 41.23
CA ALA A 485 -19.90 -5.23 41.31
C ALA A 485 -19.58 -5.96 40.00
N ASN A 486 -18.38 -5.77 39.47
CA ASN A 486 -17.90 -6.38 38.23
C ASN A 486 -18.75 -6.12 36.97
N GLU A 487 -19.67 -5.16 37.00
CA GLU A 487 -20.55 -4.83 35.88
C GLU A 487 -19.83 -3.97 34.84
N GLU A 488 -20.09 -4.30 33.57
CA GLU A 488 -19.75 -3.48 32.42
C GLU A 488 -21.03 -3.01 31.72
N LYS A 489 -21.12 -1.72 31.42
CA LYS A 489 -22.32 -1.15 30.81
C LYS A 489 -22.01 -0.02 29.87
N ILE A 490 -22.77 0.05 28.78
CA ILE A 490 -22.73 1.16 27.84
C ILE A 490 -23.74 2.21 28.26
N PHE A 491 -23.29 3.45 28.36
CA PHE A 491 -24.13 4.61 28.57
C PHE A 491 -24.17 5.44 27.29
N THR A 492 -25.35 5.61 26.72
CA THR A 492 -25.56 6.42 25.50
C THR A 492 -26.24 7.72 25.89
N TYR A 493 -25.69 8.85 25.37
CA TYR A 493 -26.27 10.18 25.56
C TYR A 493 -25.82 11.11 24.45
N SER A 494 -26.50 12.25 24.29
CA SER A 494 -26.22 13.23 23.23
C SER A 494 -26.00 14.61 23.83
N VAL A 495 -25.11 15.35 23.18
CA VAL A 495 -24.91 16.79 23.35
C VAL A 495 -25.25 17.45 22.04
N ALA A 496 -26.17 18.42 22.06
CA ALA A 496 -26.67 19.08 20.86
C ALA A 496 -26.74 20.60 21.06
N GLY A 497 -27.03 21.33 19.99
CA GLY A 497 -27.12 22.79 19.97
C GLY A 497 -25.76 23.50 20.04
N LEU A 498 -24.67 22.78 19.77
CA LEU A 498 -23.33 23.32 19.66
C LEU A 498 -23.12 23.99 18.29
N LYS A 499 -22.15 24.89 18.23
CA LYS A 499 -21.68 25.48 16.96
C LYS A 499 -20.19 25.24 16.78
N PRO A 500 -19.77 23.96 16.59
CA PRO A 500 -18.37 23.65 16.47
C PRO A 500 -17.80 24.10 15.13
N ARG A 501 -16.49 24.35 15.09
CA ARG A 501 -15.76 24.40 13.83
C ARG A 501 -15.70 22.98 13.31
N LEU A 502 -16.26 22.72 12.12
CA LEU A 502 -16.32 21.38 11.54
C LEU A 502 -14.96 20.95 11.04
N TRP A 503 -14.70 19.65 11.08
CA TRP A 503 -13.56 19.06 10.41
C TRP A 503 -13.85 18.94 8.90
N THR A 504 -12.95 19.46 8.10
CA THR A 504 -12.91 19.28 6.64
C THR A 504 -11.45 19.10 6.22
N PRO A 505 -11.15 18.60 5.03
CA PRO A 505 -9.80 18.57 4.49
C PRO A 505 -9.06 19.92 4.53
N HIS A 506 -9.74 21.06 4.30
CA HIS A 506 -9.13 22.41 4.36
C HIS A 506 -9.13 23.04 5.75
N HIS A 507 -10.02 22.60 6.62
CA HIS A 507 -10.12 23.06 8.00
C HIS A 507 -10.16 21.86 8.93
N PRO A 508 -9.02 21.20 9.20
CA PRO A 508 -8.98 19.97 10.00
C PRO A 508 -9.09 20.27 11.50
N ASN A 509 -10.23 20.87 11.90
CA ASN A 509 -10.49 21.26 13.26
C ASN A 509 -10.69 20.04 14.16
N LEU A 510 -9.88 19.93 15.20
CA LEU A 510 -9.89 18.82 16.15
C LEU A 510 -10.25 19.30 17.55
N TYR A 511 -10.86 18.41 18.32
CA TYR A 511 -11.22 18.60 19.70
C TYR A 511 -10.79 17.42 20.53
N ASP A 512 -10.38 17.68 21.79
CA ASP A 512 -10.18 16.68 22.81
C ASP A 512 -11.49 16.52 23.62
N PHE A 513 -12.13 15.37 23.47
CA PHE A 513 -13.34 14.98 24.21
C PHE A 513 -12.90 14.27 25.48
N ARG A 514 -13.18 14.91 26.62
CA ARG A 514 -12.79 14.41 27.93
C ARG A 514 -14.02 13.92 28.69
N PHE A 515 -13.99 12.67 29.13
CA PHE A 515 -15.05 12.00 29.86
C PHE A 515 -14.58 11.75 31.29
N ARG A 516 -15.21 12.44 32.25
CA ARG A 516 -14.83 12.35 33.66
C ARG A 516 -15.93 11.64 34.47
N LEU A 517 -15.54 10.58 35.17
CA LEU A 517 -16.39 9.88 36.13
C LEU A 517 -16.09 10.44 37.52
N VAL A 518 -17.10 11.01 38.17
CA VAL A 518 -16.92 11.71 39.43
C VAL A 518 -17.86 11.08 40.48
N ALA A 519 -17.27 10.56 41.55
CA ALA A 519 -18.02 10.02 42.69
C ALA A 519 -18.55 11.15 43.62
N ASN A 520 -19.38 10.77 44.59
CA ASN A 520 -19.81 11.70 45.63
C ASN A 520 -18.64 12.48 46.27
N LYS A 521 -18.85 13.72 46.61
CA LYS A 521 -17.86 14.64 47.16
C LYS A 521 -16.81 15.10 46.15
N GLY A 522 -17.07 14.96 44.86
CA GLY A 522 -16.19 15.48 43.77
C GLY A 522 -14.91 14.69 43.55
N VAL A 523 -14.82 13.45 44.00
CA VAL A 523 -13.67 12.58 43.78
C VAL A 523 -13.73 12.04 42.36
N GLU A 524 -12.73 12.38 41.53
CA GLU A 524 -12.61 11.85 40.18
C GLU A 524 -12.19 10.37 40.22
N LEU A 525 -13.03 9.50 39.65
CA LEU A 525 -12.80 8.05 39.56
C LEU A 525 -11.95 7.72 38.33
N ASP A 526 -12.22 8.37 37.18
CA ASP A 526 -11.50 8.21 35.94
C ASP A 526 -11.70 9.41 35.04
N CYS A 527 -10.73 9.64 34.17
CA CYS A 527 -10.78 10.67 33.14
C CYS A 527 -10.17 10.11 31.85
N MET A 528 -11.00 9.85 30.85
CA MET A 528 -10.54 9.42 29.53
C MET A 528 -10.68 10.56 28.53
N THR A 529 -9.64 10.75 27.72
CA THR A 529 -9.62 11.75 26.65
C THR A 529 -9.49 11.05 25.29
N GLU A 530 -10.35 11.43 24.36
CA GLU A 530 -10.31 10.98 22.96
C GLU A 530 -10.28 12.19 22.03
N THR A 531 -9.35 12.20 21.07
CA THR A 531 -9.29 13.26 20.06
C THR A 531 -10.15 12.89 18.85
N SER A 532 -11.06 13.79 18.45
CA SER A 532 -11.91 13.64 17.27
C SER A 532 -12.26 15.00 16.66
N GLY A 533 -13.12 15.01 15.65
CA GLY A 533 -13.64 16.23 15.01
C GLY A 533 -15.14 16.11 14.72
N PHE A 534 -15.80 17.25 14.61
CA PHE A 534 -17.21 17.30 14.21
C PHE A 534 -17.32 17.23 12.70
N ARG A 535 -17.92 16.18 12.17
CA ARG A 535 -18.22 16.06 10.74
C ARG A 535 -19.27 14.99 10.48
N THR A 536 -19.97 15.08 9.34
CA THR A 536 -20.74 13.99 8.75
C THR A 536 -20.19 13.62 7.39
N PHE A 537 -20.25 12.33 7.02
CA PHE A 537 -19.93 11.85 5.67
C PHE A 537 -20.97 10.80 5.28
N GLU A 538 -21.72 11.09 4.24
CA GLU A 538 -22.94 10.35 3.92
C GLU A 538 -23.04 10.07 2.44
N VAL A 539 -23.77 9.00 2.09
CA VAL A 539 -24.24 8.72 0.73
C VAL A 539 -25.70 9.15 0.62
N LYS A 540 -26.00 10.02 -0.33
CA LYS A 540 -27.37 10.46 -0.68
C LYS A 540 -27.48 10.57 -2.18
N GLU A 541 -28.57 10.04 -2.76
CA GLU A 541 -28.87 10.15 -4.20
C GLU A 541 -27.68 9.74 -5.10
N GLY A 542 -26.95 8.68 -4.71
CA GLY A 542 -25.79 8.19 -5.45
C GLY A 542 -24.57 9.13 -5.44
N LEU A 543 -24.45 10.01 -4.45
CA LEU A 543 -23.37 10.96 -4.29
C LEU A 543 -22.85 11.00 -2.86
N PHE A 544 -21.61 11.43 -2.66
CA PHE A 544 -21.07 11.74 -1.34
C PHE A 544 -21.39 13.14 -0.87
N PHE A 545 -21.63 13.27 0.44
CA PHE A 545 -21.81 14.54 1.13
C PHE A 545 -20.92 14.61 2.36
N LEU A 546 -20.07 15.62 2.41
CA LEU A 546 -19.27 16.00 3.57
C LEU A 546 -19.90 17.23 4.22
N ASN A 547 -20.31 17.10 5.48
CA ASN A 547 -20.95 18.18 6.24
C ASN A 547 -22.17 18.80 5.51
N GLY A 548 -22.94 17.94 4.85
CA GLY A 548 -24.14 18.36 4.11
C GLY A 548 -23.87 18.93 2.70
N ASN A 549 -22.61 19.14 2.33
CA ASN A 549 -22.23 19.59 1.00
C ASN A 549 -21.80 18.41 0.13
N ARG A 550 -22.19 18.40 -1.14
CA ARG A 550 -21.71 17.40 -2.09
C ARG A 550 -20.18 17.40 -2.08
N TYR A 551 -19.59 16.21 -2.17
CA TYR A 551 -18.15 16.04 -2.11
C TYR A 551 -17.67 15.04 -3.17
N TRP A 552 -16.72 15.47 -4.01
CA TRP A 552 -16.07 14.65 -5.00
C TRP A 552 -14.68 14.25 -4.49
N LEU A 553 -14.35 12.94 -4.46
CA LEU A 553 -13.07 12.48 -3.92
C LEU A 553 -11.94 12.82 -4.89
N ARG A 554 -10.96 13.57 -4.43
CA ARG A 554 -9.74 13.91 -5.17
C ARG A 554 -8.53 13.38 -4.42
N GLY A 555 -7.82 12.42 -5.01
CA GLY A 555 -6.71 11.88 -4.27
C GLY A 555 -5.83 10.87 -4.98
N GLY A 556 -5.02 10.22 -4.16
CA GLY A 556 -4.15 9.13 -4.55
C GLY A 556 -4.02 8.12 -3.44
N ASN A 557 -3.86 6.88 -3.78
CA ASN A 557 -3.69 5.82 -2.81
C ASN A 557 -2.25 5.29 -2.79
N HIS A 558 -1.97 4.41 -1.86
CA HIS A 558 -0.71 3.71 -1.68
C HIS A 558 0.46 4.67 -1.39
N ILE A 559 0.43 5.24 -0.19
CA ILE A 559 1.49 6.09 0.35
C ILE A 559 2.50 5.25 1.14
N PRO A 560 3.70 5.76 1.47
CA PRO A 560 4.81 4.94 1.98
C PRO A 560 4.68 4.53 3.46
N PHE A 561 3.48 4.28 3.94
CA PHE A 561 3.23 3.82 5.32
C PHE A 561 4.06 2.58 5.68
N ALA A 562 4.03 1.57 4.80
CA ALA A 562 4.68 0.29 5.06
C ALA A 562 6.20 0.37 5.20
N LEU A 563 6.85 1.39 4.61
CA LEU A 563 8.29 1.60 4.74
C LEU A 563 8.71 2.02 6.15
N ALA A 564 7.94 2.90 6.77
CA ALA A 564 8.27 3.46 8.07
C ALA A 564 7.00 3.75 8.88
N PRO A 565 6.30 2.70 9.37
CA PRO A 565 5.01 2.86 10.03
C PRO A 565 5.05 3.70 11.30
N ASN A 566 6.22 3.81 11.94
CA ASN A 566 6.39 4.57 13.17
C ASN A 566 7.12 5.91 12.98
N ASP A 567 7.28 6.38 11.73
CA ASP A 567 7.90 7.68 11.42
C ASP A 567 6.85 8.78 11.27
N LEU A 568 6.72 9.60 12.31
CA LEU A 568 5.79 10.73 12.33
C LEU A 568 6.17 11.84 11.34
N ASN A 569 7.47 12.05 11.10
CA ASN A 569 7.92 13.09 10.17
C ASN A 569 7.55 12.69 8.74
N LEU A 570 7.82 11.45 8.35
CA LEU A 570 7.43 10.93 7.05
C LEU A 570 5.91 11.01 6.86
N ALA A 571 5.12 10.60 7.85
CA ALA A 571 3.66 10.67 7.80
C ALA A 571 3.16 12.11 7.57
N ASN A 572 3.63 13.07 8.37
CA ASN A 572 3.23 14.47 8.21
C ASN A 572 3.68 15.06 6.87
N THR A 573 4.92 14.80 6.44
CA THR A 573 5.44 15.32 5.16
C THR A 573 4.62 14.80 4.00
N PHE A 574 4.29 13.51 3.98
CA PHE A 574 3.46 12.96 2.90
C PHE A 574 2.03 13.53 2.87
N MET A 575 1.39 13.68 4.03
CA MET A 575 0.07 14.33 4.10
C MET A 575 0.11 15.77 3.59
N GLN A 576 1.16 16.52 3.93
CA GLN A 576 1.36 17.90 3.45
C GLN A 576 1.61 17.95 1.94
N LEU A 577 2.39 17.02 1.39
CA LEU A 577 2.60 16.89 -0.06
C LEU A 577 1.28 16.59 -0.79
N MET A 578 0.45 15.71 -0.25
CA MET A 578 -0.87 15.46 -0.81
C MET A 578 -1.71 16.75 -0.85
N LYS A 579 -1.78 17.45 0.26
CA LYS A 579 -2.52 18.75 0.33
C LYS A 579 -1.98 19.76 -0.67
N ALA A 580 -0.66 19.94 -0.73
CA ALA A 580 -0.01 20.84 -1.69
C ALA A 580 -0.27 20.43 -3.16
N GLY A 581 -0.59 19.14 -3.39
CA GLY A 581 -0.98 18.56 -4.68
C GLY A 581 -2.48 18.59 -4.97
N ASN A 582 -3.30 19.28 -4.17
CA ASN A 582 -4.78 19.27 -4.26
C ASN A 582 -5.41 17.88 -4.09
N MET A 583 -4.72 16.99 -3.38
CA MET A 583 -5.19 15.66 -3.04
C MET A 583 -5.69 15.64 -1.59
N ASP A 584 -6.98 15.39 -1.41
CA ASP A 584 -7.65 15.48 -0.11
C ASP A 584 -8.00 14.13 0.48
N VAL A 585 -7.90 13.04 -0.30
CA VAL A 585 -8.30 11.70 0.10
C VAL A 585 -7.26 10.67 -0.28
N THR A 586 -7.06 9.68 0.57
CA THR A 586 -6.21 8.52 0.31
C THR A 586 -6.89 7.22 0.72
N ARG A 587 -6.25 6.10 0.44
CA ARG A 587 -6.69 4.75 0.79
C ARG A 587 -5.55 3.97 1.44
N THR A 588 -5.87 3.12 2.40
CA THR A 588 -4.89 2.28 3.10
C THR A 588 -4.63 0.95 2.37
N HIS A 589 -4.59 0.99 1.06
CA HIS A 589 -4.42 -0.18 0.19
C HIS A 589 -3.14 -0.95 0.47
N THR A 590 -3.17 -2.15 0.70
CA THR A 590 -3.94 -3.21 1.31
C THR A 590 -3.45 -3.46 2.74
N THR A 591 -2.81 -2.45 3.31
CA THR A 591 -2.11 -2.50 4.59
C THR A 591 -2.76 -1.52 5.56
N PRO A 592 -3.56 -1.98 6.54
CA PRO A 592 -4.16 -1.13 7.56
C PRO A 592 -3.12 -0.25 8.27
N TRP A 593 -3.40 1.04 8.37
CA TRP A 593 -2.49 1.97 9.04
C TRP A 593 -2.52 1.84 10.56
N ASN A 594 -1.49 2.39 11.20
CA ASN A 594 -1.48 2.55 12.66
C ASN A 594 -2.08 3.91 13.10
N LYS A 595 -2.24 4.10 14.41
CA LYS A 595 -2.77 5.34 14.98
C LYS A 595 -1.95 6.57 14.62
N LEU A 596 -0.62 6.44 14.46
CA LEU A 596 0.28 7.55 14.13
C LEU A 596 -0.08 8.17 12.76
N TRP A 597 -0.22 7.33 11.72
CA TRP A 597 -0.58 7.79 10.38
C TRP A 597 -2.02 8.29 10.30
N MET A 598 -2.94 7.64 11.03
CA MET A 598 -4.33 8.13 11.13
C MET A 598 -4.42 9.50 11.79
N ARG A 599 -3.65 9.75 12.86
CA ARG A 599 -3.58 11.07 13.50
C ARG A 599 -2.91 12.12 12.60
N ALA A 600 -1.91 11.73 11.81
CA ALA A 600 -1.33 12.61 10.81
C ALA A 600 -2.38 13.01 9.75
N ALA A 601 -3.22 12.07 9.30
CA ALA A 601 -4.33 12.35 8.40
C ALA A 601 -5.38 13.28 9.04
N ASP A 602 -5.78 13.03 10.29
CA ASP A 602 -6.71 13.91 11.03
C ASP A 602 -6.22 15.35 11.08
N LYS A 603 -4.93 15.53 11.43
CA LYS A 603 -4.31 16.84 11.64
C LYS A 603 -4.08 17.60 10.33
N ASN A 604 -3.70 16.90 9.27
CA ASN A 604 -3.37 17.50 8.00
C ASN A 604 -4.57 17.58 7.03
N GLY A 605 -5.75 17.08 7.43
CA GLY A 605 -6.96 17.15 6.61
C GLY A 605 -6.91 16.22 5.40
N ILE A 606 -6.50 14.97 5.59
CA ILE A 606 -6.56 13.95 4.55
C ILE A 606 -7.65 12.94 4.91
N GLY A 607 -8.69 12.84 4.07
CA GLY A 607 -9.71 11.80 4.19
C GLY A 607 -9.14 10.43 3.88
N VAL A 608 -9.65 9.39 4.54
CA VAL A 608 -9.13 8.02 4.41
C VAL A 608 -10.26 7.05 4.07
N SER A 609 -10.09 6.32 2.97
CA SER A 609 -10.75 5.03 2.73
C SER A 609 -9.96 3.96 3.45
N PHE A 610 -10.52 3.43 4.54
CA PHE A 610 -9.80 2.47 5.38
C PHE A 610 -10.15 1.04 4.97
N GLU A 611 -9.16 0.29 4.52
CA GLU A 611 -9.32 -1.06 3.99
C GLU A 611 -9.10 -2.13 5.05
N GLY A 612 -9.75 -3.29 4.85
CA GLY A 612 -9.70 -4.44 5.74
C GLY A 612 -8.36 -5.15 5.80
N THR A 613 -8.31 -6.18 6.64
CA THR A 613 -7.07 -6.78 7.13
C THR A 613 -6.47 -7.87 6.25
N TRP A 614 -7.30 -8.61 5.53
CA TRP A 614 -6.86 -9.76 4.74
C TRP A 614 -7.45 -9.67 3.33
N PRO A 615 -6.83 -8.88 2.45
CA PRO A 615 -7.29 -8.76 1.08
C PRO A 615 -7.19 -10.11 0.35
N TRP A 616 -8.07 -10.29 -0.64
CA TRP A 616 -8.12 -11.48 -1.50
C TRP A 616 -8.45 -12.80 -0.80
N LEU A 617 -8.97 -12.79 0.41
CA LEU A 617 -9.28 -14.00 1.17
C LEU A 617 -10.21 -14.99 0.45
N MET A 618 -11.11 -14.49 -0.40
CA MET A 618 -12.10 -15.28 -1.14
C MET A 618 -12.08 -14.97 -2.65
N ILE A 619 -10.91 -14.75 -3.21
CA ILE A 619 -10.73 -14.26 -4.58
C ILE A 619 -11.21 -15.28 -5.64
N HIS A 620 -11.72 -14.75 -6.75
CA HIS A 620 -12.08 -15.50 -7.95
C HIS A 620 -12.89 -16.79 -7.68
N SER A 621 -12.51 -17.90 -8.31
CA SER A 621 -13.13 -19.23 -8.17
C SER A 621 -12.53 -20.08 -7.04
N THR A 622 -11.78 -19.48 -6.10
CA THR A 622 -11.26 -20.22 -4.95
C THR A 622 -12.39 -20.75 -4.07
N PRO A 623 -12.20 -21.89 -3.43
CA PRO A 623 -13.11 -22.34 -2.37
C PRO A 623 -13.18 -21.34 -1.22
N LEU A 624 -14.21 -21.45 -0.38
CA LEU A 624 -14.26 -20.70 0.84
C LEU A 624 -13.11 -21.12 1.76
N PRO A 625 -12.47 -20.17 2.45
CA PRO A 625 -11.55 -20.49 3.51
C PRO A 625 -12.20 -21.29 4.65
N ASP A 626 -11.37 -21.93 5.46
CA ASP A 626 -11.82 -22.56 6.70
C ASP A 626 -12.58 -21.55 7.58
N ALA A 627 -13.63 -22.03 8.24
CA ALA A 627 -14.47 -21.20 9.12
C ALA A 627 -13.65 -20.49 10.22
N LYS A 628 -12.57 -21.13 10.72
CA LYS A 628 -11.67 -20.52 11.71
C LYS A 628 -10.91 -19.33 11.14
N LEU A 629 -10.43 -19.41 9.90
CA LEU A 629 -9.76 -18.29 9.24
C LEU A 629 -10.73 -17.13 8.98
N ILE A 630 -11.94 -17.43 8.53
CA ILE A 630 -13.01 -16.44 8.35
C ILE A 630 -13.31 -15.72 9.67
N GLU A 631 -13.42 -16.46 10.78
CA GLU A 631 -13.68 -15.85 12.08
C GLU A 631 -12.52 -14.99 12.57
N MET A 632 -11.27 -15.45 12.39
CA MET A 632 -10.07 -14.65 12.69
C MET A 632 -10.02 -13.36 11.87
N TRP A 633 -10.28 -13.40 10.55
CA TRP A 633 -10.36 -12.23 9.71
C TRP A 633 -11.43 -11.24 10.20
N LYS A 634 -12.63 -11.76 10.49
CA LYS A 634 -13.73 -10.96 11.01
C LYS A 634 -13.38 -10.30 12.34
N GLU A 635 -12.89 -11.05 13.32
CA GLU A 635 -12.50 -10.52 14.62
C GLU A 635 -11.43 -9.43 14.51
N GLU A 636 -10.38 -9.67 13.71
CA GLU A 636 -9.30 -8.72 13.51
C GLU A 636 -9.83 -7.42 12.88
N PHE A 637 -10.71 -7.52 11.88
CA PHE A 637 -11.28 -6.35 11.23
C PHE A 637 -12.21 -5.57 12.16
N LEU A 638 -13.06 -6.24 12.92
CA LEU A 638 -13.94 -5.60 13.89
C LEU A 638 -13.16 -4.91 15.04
N ARG A 639 -11.98 -5.44 15.41
CA ARG A 639 -11.06 -4.76 16.33
C ARG A 639 -10.54 -3.45 15.72
N LEU A 640 -10.19 -3.45 14.44
CA LEU A 640 -9.77 -2.23 13.75
C LEU A 640 -10.88 -1.18 13.66
N LEU A 641 -12.13 -1.58 13.42
CA LEU A 641 -13.24 -0.65 13.43
C LEU A 641 -13.32 0.09 14.78
N LYS A 642 -13.28 -0.63 15.89
CA LYS A 642 -13.30 -0.03 17.24
C LYS A 642 -12.11 0.88 17.48
N LYS A 643 -10.93 0.50 17.00
CA LYS A 643 -9.69 1.24 17.15
C LYS A 643 -9.71 2.60 16.44
N TYR A 644 -10.37 2.69 15.26
CA TYR A 644 -10.27 3.85 14.37
C TYR A 644 -11.57 4.64 14.17
N ARG A 645 -12.71 4.17 14.62
CA ARG A 645 -14.02 4.81 14.38
C ARG A 645 -14.16 6.25 14.91
N ASN A 646 -13.25 6.71 15.80
CA ASN A 646 -13.27 8.09 16.31
C ASN A 646 -12.44 9.06 15.45
N HIS A 647 -11.67 8.59 14.46
CA HIS A 647 -10.88 9.46 13.60
C HIS A 647 -11.78 10.22 12.60
N PRO A 648 -11.78 11.55 12.58
CA PRO A 648 -12.62 12.30 11.65
C PRO A 648 -12.14 12.19 10.19
N SER A 649 -10.85 11.92 9.97
CA SER A 649 -10.29 11.66 8.64
C SER A 649 -10.82 10.38 8.00
N LEU A 650 -11.22 9.38 8.76
CA LEU A 650 -11.78 8.15 8.24
C LEU A 650 -13.17 8.43 7.66
N LEU A 651 -13.29 8.46 6.32
CA LEU A 651 -14.51 8.79 5.62
C LEU A 651 -15.42 7.57 5.42
N PHE A 652 -14.87 6.46 4.97
CA PHE A 652 -15.61 5.22 4.74
C PHE A 652 -14.71 3.99 4.91
N TRP A 653 -15.36 2.84 5.10
CA TRP A 653 -14.71 1.55 5.23
C TRP A 653 -14.70 0.83 3.88
N THR A 654 -13.61 0.15 3.55
CA THR A 654 -13.51 -0.78 2.42
C THR A 654 -13.23 -2.17 2.97
N VAL A 655 -14.10 -3.14 2.70
CA VAL A 655 -14.02 -4.44 3.37
C VAL A 655 -12.87 -5.26 2.82
N ASN A 656 -12.68 -5.24 1.50
CA ASN A 656 -11.67 -6.07 0.84
C ASN A 656 -11.16 -5.42 -0.46
N ASN A 657 -10.22 -6.08 -1.14
CA ASN A 657 -9.67 -5.63 -2.42
C ASN A 657 -9.76 -6.71 -3.48
N GLU A 658 -10.36 -6.38 -4.64
CA GLU A 658 -10.34 -7.16 -5.88
C GLU A 658 -10.66 -8.66 -5.72
N MET A 659 -11.58 -9.01 -4.87
CA MET A 659 -12.00 -10.41 -4.72
C MET A 659 -12.56 -11.00 -6.01
N LYS A 660 -13.25 -10.20 -6.80
CA LYS A 660 -13.72 -10.54 -8.17
C LYS A 660 -14.44 -11.89 -8.31
N PHE A 661 -14.81 -12.55 -7.21
CA PHE A 661 -15.57 -13.83 -7.28
C PHE A 661 -16.95 -13.61 -7.90
N TYR A 662 -17.55 -12.46 -7.69
CA TYR A 662 -18.83 -12.06 -8.23
C TYR A 662 -18.85 -12.01 -9.78
N ASP A 663 -17.70 -11.81 -10.41
CA ASP A 663 -17.55 -11.81 -11.86
C ASP A 663 -16.92 -13.10 -12.38
N ASN A 664 -15.94 -13.66 -11.68
CA ASN A 664 -15.04 -14.70 -12.19
C ASN A 664 -15.30 -16.10 -11.60
N ASP A 665 -16.21 -16.24 -10.63
CA ASP A 665 -16.62 -17.56 -10.15
C ASP A 665 -17.79 -18.09 -10.96
N ASN A 666 -17.58 -19.23 -11.63
CA ASN A 666 -18.62 -19.89 -12.41
C ASN A 666 -19.55 -20.78 -11.55
N ASP A 667 -19.15 -21.10 -10.31
CA ASP A 667 -19.99 -21.77 -9.34
C ASP A 667 -20.83 -20.73 -8.59
N LEU A 668 -22.07 -20.53 -9.03
CA LEU A 668 -22.96 -19.52 -8.48
C LEU A 668 -23.29 -19.74 -7.00
N GLU A 669 -23.40 -21.00 -6.56
CA GLU A 669 -23.72 -21.27 -5.15
C GLU A 669 -22.53 -20.96 -4.24
N ARG A 670 -21.31 -21.28 -4.67
CA ARG A 670 -20.09 -20.89 -3.97
C ARG A 670 -19.94 -19.37 -3.94
N ALA A 671 -20.21 -18.69 -5.02
CA ALA A 671 -20.19 -17.22 -5.07
C ALA A 671 -21.23 -16.60 -4.13
N LYS A 672 -22.45 -17.15 -4.08
CA LYS A 672 -23.48 -16.70 -3.12
C LYS A 672 -23.07 -16.95 -1.67
N GLU A 673 -22.37 -18.04 -1.39
CA GLU A 673 -21.87 -18.32 -0.05
C GLU A 673 -20.81 -17.29 0.39
N LYS A 674 -19.88 -16.93 -0.51
CA LYS A 674 -18.93 -15.84 -0.27
C LYS A 674 -19.63 -14.50 -0.02
N TYR A 675 -20.66 -14.18 -0.78
CA TYR A 675 -21.48 -12.99 -0.54
C TYR A 675 -22.09 -13.00 0.87
N ARG A 676 -22.66 -14.13 1.32
CA ARG A 676 -23.27 -14.24 2.67
C ARG A 676 -22.24 -13.98 3.75
N VAL A 677 -21.05 -14.61 3.65
CA VAL A 677 -19.96 -14.42 4.62
C VAL A 677 -19.57 -12.95 4.74
N ILE A 678 -19.34 -12.26 3.61
CA ILE A 678 -18.94 -10.86 3.62
C ILE A 678 -20.08 -9.96 4.05
N SER A 679 -21.31 -10.22 3.59
CA SER A 679 -22.51 -9.49 4.00
C SER A 679 -22.73 -9.53 5.51
N ASP A 680 -22.47 -10.67 6.14
CA ASP A 680 -22.60 -10.78 7.60
C ASP A 680 -21.54 -9.93 8.33
N VAL A 681 -20.34 -9.82 7.78
CA VAL A 681 -19.32 -8.89 8.29
C VAL A 681 -19.75 -7.43 8.09
N VAL A 682 -20.29 -7.07 6.93
CA VAL A 682 -20.81 -5.72 6.66
C VAL A 682 -21.94 -5.35 7.65
N LYS A 683 -22.86 -6.26 7.91
CA LYS A 683 -23.93 -6.04 8.94
C LYS A 683 -23.35 -5.78 10.32
N GLU A 684 -22.34 -6.54 10.74
CA GLU A 684 -21.64 -6.31 12.01
C GLU A 684 -20.88 -4.98 12.01
N MET A 685 -20.27 -4.61 10.90
CA MET A 685 -19.59 -3.30 10.76
C MET A 685 -20.58 -2.16 10.96
N ARG A 686 -21.78 -2.22 10.36
CA ARG A 686 -22.83 -1.20 10.55
C ARG A 686 -23.31 -1.11 12.01
N ARG A 687 -23.32 -2.23 12.72
CA ARG A 687 -23.65 -2.26 14.15
C ARG A 687 -22.58 -1.58 15.01
N ILE A 688 -21.30 -1.74 14.65
CA ILE A 688 -20.17 -1.15 15.38
C ILE A 688 -19.96 0.31 15.01
N ASP A 689 -20.10 0.64 13.73
CA ASP A 689 -19.96 2.00 13.20
C ASP A 689 -21.07 2.33 12.19
N PRO A 690 -22.22 2.81 12.65
CA PRO A 690 -23.33 3.22 11.79
C PRO A 690 -23.12 4.61 11.16
N THR A 691 -21.99 5.26 11.36
CA THR A 691 -21.75 6.65 10.96
C THR A 691 -20.99 6.80 9.64
N ARG A 692 -20.62 5.69 9.03
CA ARG A 692 -19.80 5.70 7.79
C ARG A 692 -20.36 4.76 6.73
N PRO A 693 -20.29 5.17 5.45
CA PRO A 693 -20.57 4.28 4.33
C PRO A 693 -19.54 3.14 4.26
N ILE A 694 -19.94 2.06 3.57
CA ILE A 694 -19.12 0.87 3.39
C ILE A 694 -19.00 0.56 1.90
N CYS A 695 -17.77 0.37 1.42
CA CYS A 695 -17.44 -0.22 0.14
C CYS A 695 -17.24 -1.73 0.34
N PHE A 696 -18.07 -2.55 -0.31
CA PHE A 696 -18.08 -4.01 -0.15
C PHE A 696 -16.75 -4.65 -0.57
N ASP A 697 -16.23 -4.24 -1.69
CA ASP A 697 -14.93 -4.65 -2.22
C ASP A 697 -14.41 -3.54 -3.14
N SER A 698 -13.14 -3.23 -3.04
CA SER A 698 -12.53 -2.33 -3.99
C SER A 698 -12.43 -3.02 -5.36
N ASN A 699 -13.08 -2.44 -6.36
CA ASN A 699 -13.42 -2.96 -7.68
C ASN A 699 -14.77 -3.72 -7.78
N TYR A 700 -15.72 -3.45 -6.90
CA TYR A 700 -17.07 -4.01 -6.95
C TYR A 700 -18.08 -3.01 -7.48
N GLN A 701 -18.93 -3.45 -8.40
CA GLN A 701 -20.09 -2.69 -8.87
C GLN A 701 -21.35 -3.56 -8.71
N ALA A 702 -22.40 -3.02 -8.08
CA ALA A 702 -23.64 -3.74 -7.82
C ALA A 702 -24.48 -3.96 -9.09
N LYS A 703 -24.34 -3.08 -10.09
CA LYS A 703 -25.15 -3.12 -11.32
C LYS A 703 -25.00 -4.43 -12.07
N GLY A 704 -26.15 -5.06 -12.40
CA GLY A 704 -26.21 -6.34 -13.12
C GLY A 704 -25.95 -7.58 -12.27
N LYS A 705 -25.69 -7.42 -10.96
CA LYS A 705 -25.50 -8.59 -10.07
C LYS A 705 -26.82 -9.29 -9.76
N ASP A 706 -27.93 -8.57 -9.74
CA ASP A 706 -29.27 -9.12 -9.60
C ASP A 706 -29.68 -10.00 -10.81
N GLU A 707 -29.23 -9.66 -12.02
CA GLU A 707 -29.42 -10.50 -13.22
C GLU A 707 -28.63 -11.82 -13.10
N LYS A 708 -27.41 -11.77 -12.53
CA LYS A 708 -26.54 -12.96 -12.39
C LYS A 708 -26.95 -13.87 -11.22
N PHE A 709 -27.25 -13.29 -10.05
CA PHE A 709 -27.45 -14.02 -8.81
C PHE A 709 -28.92 -14.15 -8.38
N GLY A 710 -29.81 -13.39 -9.00
CA GLY A 710 -31.23 -13.30 -8.69
C GLY A 710 -31.54 -12.14 -7.75
N THR A 711 -32.60 -11.39 -8.05
CA THR A 711 -33.02 -10.20 -7.30
C THR A 711 -33.31 -10.52 -5.82
N ASP A 712 -34.01 -11.65 -5.54
CA ASP A 712 -34.32 -12.05 -4.14
C ASP A 712 -33.04 -12.31 -3.33
N PHE A 713 -32.02 -12.92 -3.96
CA PHE A 713 -30.76 -13.16 -3.32
C PHE A 713 -30.03 -11.83 -3.02
N MET A 714 -29.90 -10.96 -4.00
CA MET A 714 -29.23 -9.67 -3.82
C MET A 714 -29.93 -8.80 -2.78
N ASN A 715 -31.27 -8.82 -2.71
CA ASN A 715 -32.02 -8.12 -1.67
C ASN A 715 -31.83 -8.72 -0.26
N SER A 716 -31.36 -9.95 -0.14
CA SER A 716 -31.14 -10.62 1.16
C SER A 716 -29.80 -10.33 1.81
N ILE A 717 -28.87 -9.75 1.04
CA ILE A 717 -27.50 -9.44 1.48
C ILE A 717 -27.30 -7.94 1.66
N ASP A 718 -26.23 -7.59 2.37
CA ASP A 718 -25.71 -6.22 2.45
C ASP A 718 -24.38 -6.16 1.67
N ASP A 719 -24.41 -5.58 0.49
CA ASP A 719 -23.27 -5.42 -0.39
C ASP A 719 -22.67 -3.99 -0.35
N GLY A 720 -22.88 -3.29 0.76
CA GLY A 720 -22.35 -1.96 1.00
C GLY A 720 -23.11 -0.84 0.32
N ASP A 721 -22.51 0.35 0.30
CA ASP A 721 -23.14 1.60 -0.16
C ASP A 721 -22.43 2.20 -1.39
N ILE A 722 -21.21 1.76 -1.71
CA ILE A 722 -20.30 2.39 -2.65
C ILE A 722 -19.92 1.38 -3.73
N ASP A 723 -20.01 1.81 -4.97
CA ASP A 723 -19.46 1.08 -6.12
C ASP A 723 -18.07 1.62 -6.47
N ASP A 724 -17.13 0.70 -6.71
CA ASP A 724 -15.75 1.03 -7.04
C ASP A 724 -15.31 0.31 -8.32
N MET A 725 -14.57 1.01 -9.16
CA MET A 725 -14.05 0.48 -10.41
C MET A 725 -12.56 0.78 -10.55
N HIS A 726 -11.77 -0.27 -10.65
CA HIS A 726 -10.35 -0.14 -10.97
C HIS A 726 -10.16 0.10 -12.47
N GLY A 727 -9.33 1.11 -12.80
CA GLY A 727 -9.06 1.50 -14.16
C GLY A 727 -7.55 1.71 -14.39
N TYR A 728 -6.99 0.91 -15.31
CA TYR A 728 -5.59 1.02 -15.72
C TYR A 728 -5.56 1.48 -17.18
N TYR A 729 -5.86 2.76 -17.37
CA TYR A 729 -6.17 3.35 -18.67
C TYR A 729 -4.97 3.97 -19.35
N ASN A 730 -4.95 3.92 -20.65
CA ASN A 730 -4.02 4.67 -21.48
C ASN A 730 -4.76 5.69 -22.36
N TRP A 731 -4.03 6.48 -23.13
CA TRP A 731 -4.59 7.56 -23.95
C TRP A 731 -5.64 7.09 -24.95
N TYR A 732 -5.40 5.96 -25.60
CA TYR A 732 -6.30 5.39 -26.59
C TYR A 732 -7.18 4.28 -26.04
N ASP A 733 -7.20 4.08 -24.75
CA ASP A 733 -8.04 3.08 -24.14
C ASP A 733 -9.51 3.44 -24.33
N PHE A 734 -10.29 2.43 -24.64
CA PHE A 734 -11.74 2.52 -24.78
C PHE A 734 -12.44 3.16 -23.57
N SER A 735 -11.87 3.07 -22.42
CA SER A 735 -12.38 3.65 -21.18
C SER A 735 -12.46 5.18 -21.22
N ILE A 736 -11.49 5.88 -21.82
CA ILE A 736 -11.56 7.34 -21.96
C ILE A 736 -12.77 7.72 -22.82
N PHE A 737 -12.98 7.04 -23.91
CA PHE A 737 -14.11 7.30 -24.78
C PHE A 737 -15.47 7.00 -24.14
N ARG A 738 -15.51 6.05 -23.21
CA ARG A 738 -16.70 5.72 -22.42
C ARG A 738 -17.15 6.89 -21.56
N PHE A 739 -16.25 7.66 -20.99
CA PHE A 739 -16.58 8.86 -20.22
C PHE A 739 -17.19 9.94 -21.11
N PHE A 740 -16.71 10.08 -22.35
CA PHE A 740 -17.20 11.13 -23.26
C PHE A 740 -18.59 10.81 -23.84
N ASN A 741 -18.89 9.56 -24.13
CA ASN A 741 -20.16 9.18 -24.75
C ASN A 741 -21.23 8.72 -23.76
N GLY A 742 -20.95 8.76 -22.45
CA GLY A 742 -21.90 8.37 -21.39
C GLY A 742 -22.08 6.86 -21.21
N GLU A 743 -21.33 6.02 -21.92
CA GLU A 743 -21.45 4.54 -21.77
C GLU A 743 -21.03 4.09 -20.39
N PHE A 744 -20.05 4.74 -19.79
CA PHE A 744 -19.59 4.42 -18.44
C PHE A 744 -20.74 4.52 -17.43
N GLN A 745 -21.49 5.60 -17.44
CA GLN A 745 -22.65 5.81 -16.56
C GLN A 745 -23.72 4.74 -16.81
N LYS A 746 -24.03 4.43 -18.08
CA LYS A 746 -25.00 3.39 -18.43
C LYS A 746 -24.58 2.00 -17.96
N ARG A 747 -23.29 1.70 -18.02
CA ARG A 747 -22.76 0.36 -17.75
C ARG A 747 -22.54 0.08 -16.27
N TYR A 748 -22.08 1.06 -15.49
CA TYR A 748 -21.58 0.82 -14.13
C TYR A 748 -22.35 1.53 -13.03
N LYS A 749 -22.88 2.74 -13.29
CA LYS A 749 -23.46 3.56 -12.24
C LYS A 749 -24.88 3.11 -11.86
N MET A 750 -25.11 3.00 -10.54
CA MET A 750 -26.43 2.86 -9.93
C MET A 750 -26.97 4.25 -9.51
N PRO A 751 -28.31 4.47 -9.46
CA PRO A 751 -28.88 5.76 -9.09
C PRO A 751 -28.60 6.17 -7.64
N ASP A 752 -28.53 5.21 -6.74
CA ASP A 752 -28.45 5.35 -5.29
C ASP A 752 -27.04 5.10 -4.72
N ARG A 753 -26.07 4.71 -5.56
CA ARG A 753 -24.70 4.40 -5.14
C ARG A 753 -23.69 5.31 -5.84
N PRO A 754 -22.79 5.98 -5.11
CA PRO A 754 -21.68 6.68 -5.73
C PRO A 754 -20.74 5.68 -6.42
N LEU A 755 -20.32 6.03 -7.63
CA LEU A 755 -19.29 5.27 -8.36
C LEU A 755 -17.97 6.01 -8.25
N ILE A 756 -16.95 5.33 -7.71
CA ILE A 756 -15.59 5.86 -7.59
C ILE A 756 -14.59 4.98 -8.33
N SER A 757 -13.36 5.46 -8.47
CA SER A 757 -12.21 4.63 -8.81
C SER A 757 -11.15 4.79 -7.72
N GLN A 758 -10.94 3.74 -6.94
CA GLN A 758 -9.90 3.71 -5.91
C GLN A 758 -8.54 3.25 -6.45
N GLU A 759 -8.50 2.76 -7.69
CA GLU A 759 -7.26 2.45 -8.40
C GLU A 759 -7.35 2.86 -9.86
N MET A 760 -6.45 3.76 -10.24
CA MET A 760 -6.23 4.15 -11.63
C MET A 760 -4.76 4.46 -11.79
N SER A 761 -4.09 3.73 -12.67
CA SER A 761 -2.65 3.87 -12.85
C SER A 761 -2.27 4.02 -14.31
N THR A 762 -1.16 4.71 -14.52
CA THR A 762 -0.58 4.98 -15.83
C THR A 762 0.91 4.62 -15.91
N GLY A 763 1.43 3.96 -14.89
CA GLY A 763 2.81 3.49 -14.82
C GLY A 763 3.46 3.74 -13.46
N TYR A 764 4.56 3.05 -13.21
CA TYR A 764 5.27 3.05 -11.93
C TYR A 764 6.75 3.38 -12.15
N PRO A 765 7.19 4.61 -11.89
CA PRO A 765 8.61 4.94 -11.88
C PRO A 765 9.33 4.40 -10.64
N ASN A 766 10.59 4.08 -10.81
CA ASN A 766 11.50 3.78 -9.71
C ASN A 766 11.71 5.03 -8.84
N ASN A 767 11.66 4.86 -7.53
CA ASN A 767 11.75 5.96 -6.56
C ASN A 767 13.14 6.63 -6.46
N GLU A 768 14.17 6.08 -7.09
CA GLU A 768 15.51 6.65 -7.13
C GLU A 768 15.82 7.27 -8.47
N THR A 769 15.53 6.54 -9.54
CA THR A 769 16.00 6.84 -10.88
C THR A 769 14.95 7.45 -11.79
N GLY A 770 13.66 7.23 -11.50
CA GLY A 770 12.55 7.63 -12.36
C GLY A 770 12.29 6.72 -13.55
N HIS A 771 13.11 5.69 -13.74
CA HIS A 771 12.90 4.72 -14.81
C HIS A 771 11.68 3.84 -14.54
N PRO A 772 11.00 3.30 -15.56
CA PRO A 772 9.89 2.40 -15.37
C PRO A 772 10.31 1.14 -14.60
N THR A 773 9.51 0.74 -13.64
CA THR A 773 9.72 -0.51 -12.90
C THR A 773 9.17 -1.69 -13.69
N ARG A 774 9.76 -2.88 -13.47
CA ARG A 774 9.31 -4.09 -14.13
C ARG A 774 8.01 -4.64 -13.58
N SER A 775 7.72 -4.39 -12.31
CA SER A 775 6.69 -5.08 -11.56
C SER A 775 5.34 -5.19 -12.28
N TYR A 776 4.94 -4.19 -13.02
CA TYR A 776 3.69 -4.19 -13.78
C TYR A 776 3.89 -3.84 -15.26
N GLN A 777 5.06 -4.16 -15.78
CA GLN A 777 5.46 -3.88 -17.16
C GLN A 777 4.39 -4.18 -18.20
N LEU A 778 3.76 -5.35 -18.09
CA LEU A 778 2.83 -5.85 -19.10
C LEU A 778 1.41 -5.30 -18.94
N ILE A 779 1.08 -4.76 -17.77
CA ILE A 779 -0.29 -4.42 -17.43
C ILE A 779 -0.48 -2.92 -17.25
N HIS A 780 0.46 -2.25 -16.59
CA HIS A 780 0.26 -0.91 -16.07
C HIS A 780 1.25 0.14 -16.59
N GLN A 781 2.20 -0.24 -17.45
CA GLN A 781 3.16 0.71 -18.02
C GLN A 781 2.58 1.35 -19.29
N ASN A 782 1.56 2.15 -19.13
CA ASN A 782 0.82 2.78 -20.22
C ASN A 782 1.63 3.73 -21.13
N PRO A 783 2.70 4.42 -20.66
CA PRO A 783 3.55 5.18 -21.57
C PRO A 783 4.07 4.39 -22.77
N GLN A 784 4.32 3.10 -22.60
CA GLN A 784 4.74 2.24 -23.71
C GLN A 784 3.77 2.25 -24.90
N SER A 785 2.48 2.36 -24.64
CA SER A 785 1.46 2.37 -25.70
C SER A 785 1.53 3.61 -26.59
N LEU A 786 2.14 4.69 -26.12
CA LEU A 786 2.28 5.95 -26.87
C LEU A 786 3.64 6.12 -27.53
N ILE A 787 4.72 5.75 -26.84
CA ILE A 787 6.09 5.99 -27.29
C ILE A 787 6.91 4.72 -27.50
N GLY A 788 6.27 3.55 -27.39
CA GLY A 788 6.96 2.29 -27.62
C GLY A 788 8.13 2.08 -26.65
N TYR A 789 9.22 1.54 -27.18
CA TYR A 789 10.40 1.20 -26.37
C TYR A 789 11.20 2.40 -25.86
N GLU A 790 10.98 3.60 -26.36
CA GLU A 790 11.64 4.80 -25.85
C GLU A 790 11.25 5.11 -24.40
N CYS A 791 10.11 4.60 -23.93
CA CYS A 791 9.76 4.71 -22.51
C CYS A 791 10.77 4.00 -21.59
N TYR A 792 11.55 3.07 -22.12
CA TYR A 792 12.58 2.31 -21.42
C TYR A 792 13.99 2.79 -21.71
N ASP A 793 14.15 4.05 -22.13
CA ASP A 793 15.48 4.64 -22.25
C ASP A 793 16.11 4.79 -20.87
N PHE A 794 17.07 3.92 -20.59
CA PHE A 794 17.76 3.89 -19.31
C PHE A 794 18.83 4.96 -19.15
N SER A 795 19.16 5.68 -20.21
CA SER A 795 20.05 6.85 -20.10
C SER A 795 19.29 8.08 -19.57
N ASP A 796 18.01 8.21 -19.90
CA ASP A 796 17.17 9.33 -19.49
C ASP A 796 15.71 8.89 -19.29
N PRO A 797 15.17 8.88 -18.05
CA PRO A 797 13.78 8.54 -17.76
C PRO A 797 12.79 9.59 -18.24
N LYS A 798 13.24 10.69 -18.80
CA LYS A 798 12.43 11.85 -19.19
C LYS A 798 11.25 11.47 -20.09
N TYR A 799 11.45 10.60 -21.06
CA TYR A 799 10.37 10.21 -21.99
C TYR A 799 9.27 9.47 -21.26
N PHE A 800 9.61 8.50 -20.43
CA PHE A 800 8.65 7.78 -19.61
C PHE A 800 7.88 8.73 -18.68
N LEU A 801 8.60 9.55 -17.90
CA LEU A 801 8.01 10.47 -16.92
C LEU A 801 7.12 11.53 -17.59
N THR A 802 7.51 12.04 -18.75
CA THR A 802 6.72 13.05 -19.49
C THR A 802 5.42 12.46 -19.98
N VAL A 803 5.45 11.26 -20.56
CA VAL A 803 4.24 10.62 -21.09
C VAL A 803 3.33 10.12 -19.98
N GLN A 804 3.89 9.56 -18.92
CA GLN A 804 3.12 9.20 -17.72
C GLN A 804 2.37 10.41 -17.15
N SER A 805 3.07 11.51 -16.98
CA SER A 805 2.52 12.78 -16.49
C SER A 805 1.37 13.28 -17.40
N PHE A 806 1.57 13.22 -18.71
CA PHE A 806 0.56 13.57 -19.70
C PHE A 806 -0.71 12.72 -19.57
N ILE A 807 -0.56 11.39 -19.61
CA ILE A 807 -1.73 10.48 -19.54
C ILE A 807 -2.46 10.66 -18.22
N THR A 808 -1.73 10.74 -17.10
CA THR A 808 -2.33 10.86 -15.76
C THR A 808 -3.12 12.16 -15.60
N GLY A 809 -2.55 13.28 -16.07
CA GLY A 809 -3.22 14.59 -16.03
C GLY A 809 -4.48 14.61 -16.89
N GLU A 810 -4.40 14.11 -18.12
CA GLU A 810 -5.56 14.07 -19.04
C GLU A 810 -6.69 13.17 -18.53
N LEU A 811 -6.36 12.02 -17.93
CA LEU A 811 -7.37 11.16 -17.29
C LEU A 811 -8.07 11.85 -16.15
N ALA A 812 -7.32 12.50 -15.25
CA ALA A 812 -7.89 13.22 -14.13
C ALA A 812 -8.80 14.38 -14.59
N GLU A 813 -8.37 15.15 -15.57
CA GLU A 813 -9.19 16.23 -16.14
C GLU A 813 -10.44 15.69 -16.83
N THR A 814 -10.33 14.59 -17.56
CA THR A 814 -11.47 13.95 -18.23
C THR A 814 -12.53 13.51 -17.23
N LEU A 815 -12.11 12.88 -16.14
CA LEU A 815 -13.00 12.48 -15.05
C LEU A 815 -13.66 13.69 -14.38
N ARG A 816 -12.90 14.77 -14.19
CA ARG A 816 -13.43 16.03 -13.64
C ARG A 816 -14.43 16.69 -14.58
N ARG A 817 -14.17 16.71 -15.89
CA ARG A 817 -15.13 17.19 -16.91
C ARG A 817 -16.41 16.35 -16.96
N SER A 818 -16.35 15.10 -16.49
CA SER A 818 -17.47 14.14 -16.44
C SER A 818 -17.94 13.85 -15.02
N ASN A 819 -17.93 14.86 -14.13
CA ASN A 819 -18.21 14.72 -12.70
C ASN A 819 -19.61 14.22 -12.34
N ASP A 820 -20.54 14.17 -13.29
CA ASP A 820 -21.86 13.56 -13.15
C ASP A 820 -21.85 12.03 -13.31
N GLN A 821 -20.77 11.45 -13.84
CA GLN A 821 -20.64 10.02 -14.09
C GLN A 821 -19.89 9.26 -12.98
N GLY A 822 -19.05 9.97 -12.22
CA GLY A 822 -18.28 9.41 -11.12
C GLY A 822 -18.25 10.36 -9.93
N SER A 823 -17.94 9.83 -8.75
CA SER A 823 -17.90 10.56 -7.47
C SER A 823 -16.50 10.74 -6.91
N GLY A 824 -15.47 10.28 -7.61
CA GLY A 824 -14.10 10.48 -7.18
C GLY A 824 -13.08 9.55 -7.82
N ILE A 825 -11.83 9.90 -7.59
CA ILE A 825 -10.67 9.14 -8.07
C ILE A 825 -9.55 9.17 -7.01
N LEU A 826 -8.99 8.00 -6.73
CA LEU A 826 -7.78 7.83 -5.95
C LEU A 826 -6.72 7.18 -6.85
N HIS A 827 -5.84 7.99 -7.41
CA HIS A 827 -4.80 7.49 -8.31
C HIS A 827 -3.83 6.53 -7.63
N PHE A 828 -3.50 5.43 -8.29
CA PHE A 828 -2.57 4.40 -7.83
C PHE A 828 -1.26 4.46 -8.64
N ALA A 829 -0.09 4.45 -8.11
CA ALA A 829 0.25 4.40 -6.68
C ALA A 829 1.10 5.62 -6.33
N LEU A 830 0.57 6.45 -5.45
CA LEU A 830 1.10 7.76 -5.14
C LEU A 830 2.58 7.72 -4.71
N LEU A 831 2.96 6.72 -3.91
CA LEU A 831 4.34 6.60 -3.43
C LEU A 831 5.39 6.53 -4.55
N THR A 832 5.02 6.05 -5.74
CA THR A 832 5.95 5.94 -6.87
C THR A 832 6.16 7.26 -7.63
N TRP A 833 5.41 8.31 -7.31
CA TRP A 833 5.53 9.62 -7.97
C TRP A 833 6.54 10.55 -7.30
N PHE A 834 7.36 9.99 -6.40
CA PHE A 834 8.37 10.74 -5.66
C PHE A 834 9.68 9.97 -5.63
N ARG A 835 10.77 10.71 -5.68
CA ARG A 835 12.10 10.22 -5.32
C ARG A 835 12.25 10.19 -3.81
N GLN A 836 13.09 9.28 -3.32
CA GLN A 836 13.54 9.23 -1.93
C GLN A 836 12.39 9.23 -0.92
N VAL A 837 11.34 8.47 -1.21
CA VAL A 837 10.09 8.43 -0.40
C VAL A 837 10.29 8.02 1.06
N TYR A 838 11.43 7.45 1.40
CA TYR A 838 11.82 7.05 2.76
C TYR A 838 12.65 8.11 3.51
N ASP A 839 13.06 9.18 2.84
CA ASP A 839 13.77 10.30 3.45
C ASP A 839 12.91 11.56 3.41
N TYR A 840 12.17 11.79 4.51
CA TYR A 840 11.20 12.88 4.58
C TYR A 840 11.79 14.29 4.33
N GLN A 841 13.11 14.46 4.42
CA GLN A 841 13.78 15.74 4.18
C GLN A 841 14.09 15.97 2.69
N ASN A 842 14.19 14.90 1.90
CA ASN A 842 14.64 14.93 0.53
C ASN A 842 13.61 14.37 -0.48
N ILE A 843 12.35 14.22 -0.09
CA ILE A 843 11.30 13.76 -1.00
C ILE A 843 11.16 14.75 -2.17
N ASP A 844 11.32 14.24 -3.41
CA ASP A 844 11.31 15.04 -4.62
C ASP A 844 10.23 14.53 -5.60
N PRO A 845 9.21 15.37 -5.93
CA PRO A 845 8.13 14.97 -6.81
C PRO A 845 8.52 14.79 -8.28
N TYR A 846 8.04 13.72 -8.92
CA TYR A 846 8.08 13.56 -10.37
C TYR A 846 7.03 14.42 -11.11
N PRO A 847 7.15 14.61 -12.43
CA PRO A 847 6.22 15.42 -13.23
C PRO A 847 4.74 15.05 -13.06
N THR A 848 4.43 13.77 -12.82
CA THR A 848 3.08 13.26 -12.58
C THR A 848 2.37 13.93 -11.41
N TYR A 849 3.09 14.20 -10.32
CA TYR A 849 2.55 14.94 -9.18
C TYR A 849 2.05 16.34 -9.58
N TYR A 850 2.82 17.06 -10.39
CA TYR A 850 2.45 18.41 -10.84
C TYR A 850 1.29 18.41 -11.83
N ALA A 851 1.20 17.39 -12.69
CA ALA A 851 0.06 17.21 -13.58
C ALA A 851 -1.23 16.99 -12.78
N LEU A 852 -1.20 16.15 -11.76
CA LEU A 852 -2.34 15.95 -10.87
C LEU A 852 -2.66 17.18 -10.05
N LYS A 853 -1.66 17.91 -9.56
CA LYS A 853 -1.89 19.18 -8.86
C LYS A 853 -2.71 20.17 -9.70
N ARG A 854 -2.45 20.24 -11.00
CA ARG A 854 -3.24 21.06 -11.93
C ARG A 854 -4.63 20.47 -12.15
N ALA A 855 -4.73 19.19 -12.45
CA ALA A 855 -6.00 18.53 -12.76
C ALA A 855 -6.97 18.48 -11.57
N LEU A 856 -6.46 18.46 -10.34
CA LEU A 856 -7.25 18.33 -9.10
C LEU A 856 -7.51 19.66 -8.39
N GLN A 857 -7.28 20.81 -9.05
CA GLN A 857 -7.65 22.11 -8.49
C GLN A 857 -9.12 22.14 -8.08
N PRO A 858 -9.52 22.79 -6.96
CA PRO A 858 -10.93 22.89 -6.56
C PRO A 858 -11.81 23.53 -7.61
N VAL A 859 -11.36 24.64 -8.20
CA VAL A 859 -11.91 25.17 -9.46
C VAL A 859 -10.96 24.75 -10.57
N LEU A 860 -11.46 24.06 -11.58
CA LEU A 860 -10.65 23.59 -12.69
C LEU A 860 -11.08 24.25 -14.00
N VAL A 861 -10.14 24.91 -14.69
CA VAL A 861 -10.26 25.25 -16.10
C VAL A 861 -9.56 24.19 -16.95
N SER A 862 -10.29 23.56 -17.88
CA SER A 862 -9.79 22.39 -18.62
C SER A 862 -10.20 22.45 -20.08
N ALA A 863 -9.22 22.37 -21.00
CA ALA A 863 -9.47 22.29 -22.42
C ALA A 863 -9.61 20.84 -22.91
N GLU A 864 -10.61 20.57 -23.71
CA GLU A 864 -10.81 19.27 -24.38
C GLU A 864 -10.01 19.22 -25.67
N LEU A 865 -8.73 18.86 -25.57
CA LEU A 865 -7.80 18.87 -26.71
C LEU A 865 -7.49 17.44 -27.19
N TRP A 866 -8.11 17.05 -28.31
CA TRP A 866 -7.83 15.75 -28.94
C TRP A 866 -6.61 15.79 -29.87
N GLY A 867 -6.43 16.87 -30.63
CA GLY A 867 -5.30 17.14 -31.49
C GLY A 867 -4.46 18.28 -30.96
N ARG A 868 -3.14 18.11 -30.94
CA ARG A 868 -2.19 19.12 -30.43
C ARG A 868 -1.13 19.53 -31.44
N ASN A 869 -1.16 18.92 -32.64
CA ASN A 869 -0.35 19.29 -33.78
C ASN A 869 -1.23 20.09 -34.74
N LEU A 870 -0.95 21.39 -34.92
CA LEU A 870 -1.85 22.34 -35.57
C LEU A 870 -1.04 23.18 -36.56
N TYR A 871 -1.73 23.75 -37.56
CA TYR A 871 -1.11 24.72 -38.47
C TYR A 871 -1.32 26.15 -38.00
N GLY A 872 -0.28 26.96 -38.15
CA GLY A 872 -0.37 28.38 -37.93
C GLY A 872 -1.44 29.00 -38.87
N GLY A 873 -2.20 29.95 -38.34
CA GLY A 873 -3.31 30.58 -39.03
C GLY A 873 -4.63 29.78 -39.05
N ASP A 874 -4.65 28.56 -38.52
CA ASP A 874 -5.89 27.83 -38.33
C ASP A 874 -6.63 28.31 -37.07
N LYS A 875 -7.91 27.99 -36.98
CA LYS A 875 -8.71 28.18 -35.81
C LYS A 875 -8.64 26.92 -34.95
N LEU A 876 -8.19 27.06 -33.70
CA LEU A 876 -8.29 25.98 -32.74
C LEU A 876 -9.75 25.93 -32.21
N THR A 877 -10.46 24.89 -32.60
CA THR A 877 -11.79 24.59 -32.08
C THR A 877 -11.69 23.65 -30.88
N THR A 878 -12.04 24.10 -29.70
CA THR A 878 -12.00 23.34 -28.47
C THR A 878 -13.07 23.79 -27.51
N ARG A 879 -13.56 22.89 -26.68
CA ARG A 879 -14.34 23.20 -25.49
C ARG A 879 -13.44 23.47 -24.32
N ILE A 880 -13.59 24.57 -23.66
CA ILE A 880 -12.94 24.86 -22.40
C ILE A 880 -13.97 24.76 -21.29
N TYR A 881 -13.81 23.75 -20.45
CA TYR A 881 -14.65 23.47 -19.30
C TYR A 881 -14.18 24.26 -18.10
N VAL A 882 -15.13 24.67 -17.27
CA VAL A 882 -14.93 25.16 -15.93
C VAL A 882 -15.74 24.26 -15.00
N VAL A 883 -15.06 23.63 -14.06
CA VAL A 883 -15.61 22.72 -13.04
C VAL A 883 -15.47 23.41 -11.68
N ASN A 884 -16.55 23.46 -10.91
CA ASN A 884 -16.55 24.11 -9.60
C ASN A 884 -16.78 23.10 -8.48
N ASP A 885 -15.70 22.61 -7.87
CA ASP A 885 -15.73 21.71 -6.71
C ASP A 885 -15.17 22.40 -5.47
N ARG A 886 -15.50 23.69 -5.28
CA ARG A 886 -15.07 24.49 -4.13
C ARG A 886 -15.52 23.85 -2.81
N GLU A 887 -14.67 23.89 -1.82
CA GLU A 887 -14.99 23.34 -0.49
C GLU A 887 -15.93 24.22 0.34
N ASP A 888 -15.97 25.52 0.04
CA ASP A 888 -16.86 26.44 0.72
C ASP A 888 -18.34 26.31 0.29
N GLY A 889 -18.62 25.38 -0.64
CA GLY A 889 -19.97 25.10 -1.11
C GLY A 889 -20.58 26.22 -1.99
N LYS A 890 -19.79 27.20 -2.43
CA LYS A 890 -20.29 28.37 -3.16
C LYS A 890 -20.29 28.17 -4.66
N ASP A 891 -21.24 28.83 -5.31
CA ASP A 891 -21.24 29.01 -6.74
C ASP A 891 -20.05 29.86 -7.17
N LEU A 892 -19.44 29.53 -8.30
CA LEU A 892 -18.45 30.37 -8.96
C LEU A 892 -19.21 31.50 -9.70
N LYS A 893 -18.94 32.71 -9.34
CA LYS A 893 -19.54 33.90 -10.00
C LYS A 893 -19.13 33.97 -11.47
N PRO A 894 -19.83 34.81 -12.28
CA PRO A 894 -19.36 35.09 -13.62
C PRO A 894 -17.89 35.49 -13.61
N SER A 895 -17.08 34.77 -14.41
CA SER A 895 -15.63 34.85 -14.36
C SER A 895 -15.05 35.24 -15.71
N LEU A 896 -13.79 35.65 -15.74
CA LEU A 896 -13.06 35.96 -16.96
C LEU A 896 -12.00 34.89 -17.23
N LEU A 897 -12.14 34.18 -18.34
CA LEU A 897 -11.12 33.32 -18.87
C LEU A 897 -10.20 34.13 -19.78
N ARG A 898 -8.90 34.07 -19.53
CA ARG A 898 -7.86 34.55 -20.45
C ARG A 898 -7.15 33.34 -21.02
N TRP A 899 -6.87 33.35 -22.31
CA TRP A 899 -6.08 32.34 -22.97
C TRP A 899 -4.92 32.99 -23.73
N GLU A 900 -3.78 32.28 -23.75
CA GLU A 900 -2.57 32.75 -24.42
C GLU A 900 -1.93 31.57 -25.15
N ILE A 901 -1.47 31.79 -26.38
CA ILE A 901 -0.54 30.90 -27.07
C ILE A 901 0.84 31.48 -26.86
N GLN A 902 1.70 30.73 -26.19
CA GLN A 902 3.08 31.12 -25.87
C GLN A 902 4.06 30.17 -26.56
N ASP A 903 5.23 30.68 -26.96
CA ASP A 903 6.33 29.85 -27.42
C ASP A 903 7.12 29.23 -26.24
N GLU A 904 8.21 28.54 -26.55
CA GLU A 904 9.07 27.92 -25.51
C GLU A 904 9.74 28.93 -24.59
N THR A 905 9.91 30.18 -25.02
CA THR A 905 10.47 31.26 -24.19
C THR A 905 9.44 31.92 -23.29
N GLY A 906 8.13 31.61 -23.51
CA GLY A 906 7.01 32.26 -22.83
C GLY A 906 6.56 33.56 -23.54
N GLU A 907 7.08 33.86 -24.74
CA GLU A 907 6.59 34.99 -25.53
C GLU A 907 5.21 34.72 -26.09
N LYS A 908 4.31 35.72 -25.95
CA LYS A 908 2.92 35.58 -26.37
C LYS A 908 2.80 35.76 -27.87
N MET A 909 2.40 34.73 -28.58
CA MET A 909 2.16 34.73 -30.02
C MET A 909 0.70 35.07 -30.36
N ALA A 910 -0.26 34.74 -29.49
CA ALA A 910 -1.67 35.07 -29.61
C ALA A 910 -2.32 35.08 -28.25
N TRP A 911 -3.40 35.85 -28.07
CA TRP A 911 -4.13 35.92 -26.80
C TRP A 911 -5.56 36.39 -26.99
N GLY A 912 -6.37 36.12 -25.99
CA GLY A 912 -7.75 36.59 -25.93
C GLY A 912 -8.39 36.39 -24.58
N SER A 913 -9.64 36.76 -24.48
CA SER A 913 -10.41 36.55 -23.26
C SER A 913 -11.89 36.30 -23.57
N GLU A 914 -12.52 35.47 -22.73
CA GLU A 914 -13.93 35.11 -22.83
C GLU A 914 -14.60 35.22 -21.48
N LYS A 915 -15.90 35.60 -21.48
CA LYS A 915 -16.72 35.58 -20.26
C LYS A 915 -17.22 34.17 -20.00
N VAL A 916 -17.01 33.68 -18.78
CA VAL A 916 -17.58 32.43 -18.29
C VAL A 916 -18.79 32.78 -17.43
N PRO A 917 -20.01 32.29 -17.75
CA PRO A 917 -21.17 32.43 -16.89
C PRO A 917 -20.97 31.81 -15.51
N GLU A 918 -21.86 32.13 -14.57
CA GLU A 918 -21.91 31.48 -13.26
C GLU A 918 -21.86 29.94 -13.38
N VAL A 919 -21.02 29.29 -12.55
CA VAL A 919 -20.96 27.83 -12.45
C VAL A 919 -21.39 27.43 -11.06
N LYS A 920 -22.49 26.68 -10.96
CA LYS A 920 -23.01 26.20 -9.68
C LYS A 920 -22.00 25.31 -8.98
N HIS A 921 -22.07 25.25 -7.65
CA HIS A 921 -21.29 24.34 -6.86
C HIS A 921 -21.52 22.89 -7.33
N TYR A 922 -20.45 22.14 -7.54
CA TYR A 922 -20.42 20.82 -8.19
C TYR A 922 -21.01 20.81 -9.62
N GLY A 923 -21.14 21.99 -10.22
CA GLY A 923 -21.50 22.15 -11.60
C GLY A 923 -20.30 22.21 -12.51
N ARG A 924 -20.62 22.10 -13.80
CA ARG A 924 -19.66 22.32 -14.88
C ARG A 924 -20.31 23.14 -15.99
N ARG A 925 -19.51 23.93 -16.64
CA ARG A 925 -19.89 24.62 -17.89
C ARG A 925 -18.75 24.56 -18.87
N TYR A 926 -19.05 24.64 -20.15
CA TYR A 926 -18.02 24.86 -21.17
C TYR A 926 -18.33 26.08 -21.99
N ILE A 927 -17.32 26.66 -22.58
CA ILE A 927 -17.36 27.69 -23.60
C ILE A 927 -16.53 27.19 -24.79
N GLU A 928 -16.82 27.75 -25.98
CA GLU A 928 -16.12 27.48 -27.23
C GLU A 928 -15.44 28.76 -27.72
N PRO A 929 -14.27 29.11 -27.16
CA PRO A 929 -13.61 30.37 -27.52
C PRO A 929 -13.14 30.36 -28.96
N ASN A 930 -13.08 31.54 -29.55
CA ASN A 930 -12.52 31.74 -30.88
C ASN A 930 -11.00 31.92 -30.80
N ILE A 931 -10.26 30.80 -30.71
CA ILE A 931 -8.80 30.83 -30.60
C ILE A 931 -8.20 30.81 -32.00
N GLN A 932 -7.79 32.00 -32.50
CA GLN A 932 -7.05 32.11 -33.73
C GLN A 932 -5.57 31.85 -33.49
N LEU A 933 -5.03 30.82 -34.14
CA LEU A 933 -3.60 30.50 -34.04
C LEU A 933 -2.75 31.52 -34.81
N PRO A 934 -1.53 31.82 -34.34
CA PRO A 934 -0.66 32.81 -34.95
C PRO A 934 -0.33 32.41 -36.42
N VAL A 935 -0.47 33.35 -37.34
CA VAL A 935 -0.15 33.16 -38.77
C VAL A 935 1.36 33.12 -38.97
N ASN A 936 2.08 34.04 -38.33
CA ASN A 936 3.50 34.19 -38.44
C ASN A 936 4.21 33.40 -37.36
N LEU A 937 4.76 32.27 -37.70
CA LEU A 937 5.54 31.45 -36.77
C LEU A 937 7.03 31.78 -36.96
N PRO A 938 7.84 31.80 -35.86
CA PRO A 938 9.28 32.08 -35.95
C PRO A 938 10.06 31.00 -36.72
N ALA A 939 9.55 29.76 -36.74
CA ALA A 939 10.16 28.63 -37.46
C ALA A 939 9.10 27.80 -38.19
N ASN A 940 9.51 26.84 -39.03
CA ASN A 940 8.59 25.90 -39.68
C ASN A 940 7.78 25.05 -38.70
N LYS A 941 8.42 24.69 -37.58
CA LYS A 941 7.81 23.99 -36.45
C LYS A 941 8.16 24.75 -35.19
N VAL A 942 7.18 24.99 -34.34
CA VAL A 942 7.30 25.67 -33.05
C VAL A 942 6.61 24.84 -31.99
N ASN A 943 7.30 24.50 -30.91
CA ASN A 943 6.68 24.03 -29.72
C ASN A 943 6.03 25.23 -29.00
N ALA A 944 4.79 25.08 -28.64
CA ALA A 944 4.00 26.15 -28.05
C ALA A 944 3.20 25.63 -26.85
N LYS A 945 2.61 26.53 -26.12
CA LYS A 945 1.67 26.23 -25.03
C LYS A 945 0.40 27.04 -25.18
N LEU A 946 -0.74 26.39 -24.99
CA LEU A 946 -2.00 27.05 -24.65
C LEU A 946 -2.04 27.23 -23.14
N VAL A 947 -2.00 28.44 -22.66
CA VAL A 947 -2.10 28.78 -21.22
C VAL A 947 -3.49 29.36 -20.96
N LEU A 948 -4.15 28.82 -19.96
CA LEU A 948 -5.49 29.23 -19.52
C LEU A 948 -5.43 29.81 -18.12
N LYS A 949 -6.06 30.98 -17.91
CA LYS A 949 -6.17 31.65 -16.60
C LYS A 949 -7.60 32.10 -16.35
N LEU A 950 -8.22 31.56 -15.32
CA LEU A 950 -9.55 31.91 -14.89
C LEU A 950 -9.50 32.85 -13.68
N THR A 951 -10.20 34.01 -13.75
CA THR A 951 -10.28 34.95 -12.64
C THR A 951 -11.73 35.20 -12.25
N GLU A 952 -12.02 35.22 -10.95
CA GLU A 952 -13.29 35.63 -10.34
C GLU A 952 -13.03 36.94 -9.59
N ASP A 953 -13.82 37.97 -9.88
CA ASP A 953 -13.63 39.32 -9.29
C ASP A 953 -12.16 39.83 -9.40
N GLY A 954 -11.45 39.43 -10.48
CA GLY A 954 -10.05 39.82 -10.71
C GLY A 954 -9.01 38.94 -9.98
N ILE A 955 -9.45 38.01 -9.16
CA ILE A 955 -8.58 37.10 -8.41
C ILE A 955 -8.40 35.78 -9.19
N PRO A 956 -7.19 35.32 -9.43
CA PRO A 956 -6.97 34.02 -10.06
C PRO A 956 -7.58 32.87 -9.23
N VAL A 957 -8.39 32.02 -9.85
CA VAL A 957 -9.04 30.87 -9.20
C VAL A 957 -8.64 29.53 -9.83
N SER A 958 -8.14 29.54 -11.07
CA SER A 958 -7.63 28.35 -11.74
C SER A 958 -6.68 28.71 -12.89
N GLU A 959 -5.64 27.89 -13.06
CA GLU A 959 -4.71 27.99 -14.18
C GLU A 959 -4.44 26.60 -14.75
N ASN A 960 -4.26 26.52 -16.08
CA ASN A 960 -3.87 25.27 -16.73
C ASN A 960 -3.03 25.55 -17.98
N GLU A 961 -2.28 24.55 -18.44
CA GLU A 961 -1.46 24.68 -19.63
C GLU A 961 -1.43 23.38 -20.45
N TYR A 962 -1.34 23.52 -21.76
CA TYR A 962 -1.32 22.39 -22.71
C TYR A 962 -0.25 22.61 -23.76
N HIS A 963 0.61 21.61 -23.92
CA HIS A 963 1.61 21.63 -24.97
C HIS A 963 0.98 21.47 -26.35
N LEU A 964 1.40 22.28 -27.31
CA LEU A 964 1.00 22.28 -28.70
C LEU A 964 2.24 22.25 -29.61
N VAL A 965 2.08 21.72 -30.80
CA VAL A 965 3.05 21.87 -31.87
C VAL A 965 2.39 22.66 -32.99
N LEU A 966 2.96 23.79 -33.32
CA LEU A 966 2.50 24.61 -34.44
C LEU A 966 3.44 24.50 -35.63
N ALA A 967 2.90 24.27 -36.81
CA ALA A 967 3.66 24.17 -38.03
C ALA A 967 3.21 25.21 -39.06
N ARG A 968 4.10 25.74 -39.91
CA ARG A 968 3.72 26.55 -41.05
C ARG A 968 3.03 25.66 -42.08
N LYS A 969 1.97 26.17 -42.73
CA LYS A 969 1.26 25.46 -43.80
C LYS A 969 2.20 25.12 -44.95
N THR A 970 3.14 26.01 -45.22
CA THR A 970 4.17 25.80 -46.27
C THR A 970 5.13 24.65 -45.98
N TRP A 971 5.25 24.20 -44.75
CA TRP A 971 6.09 23.04 -44.37
C TRP A 971 5.50 21.70 -44.86
N ASN A 972 4.21 21.67 -45.11
CA ASN A 972 3.50 20.48 -45.61
C ASN A 972 3.61 20.34 -47.16
N ILE A 973 4.20 21.32 -47.84
CA ILE A 973 4.34 21.28 -49.29
C ILE A 973 5.66 20.61 -49.59
N SER A 974 5.65 19.29 -49.76
CA SER A 974 6.78 18.57 -50.33
C SER A 974 6.93 18.97 -51.80
N GLN A 975 7.87 19.81 -52.13
CA GLN A 975 8.33 19.96 -53.52
C GLN A 975 9.21 18.75 -53.84
N ILE A 976 8.58 17.71 -54.40
CA ILE A 976 9.34 16.66 -55.07
C ILE A 976 9.79 17.29 -56.35
N SER A 977 11.10 17.43 -56.57
CA SER A 977 11.62 17.87 -57.87
C SER A 977 11.21 16.83 -58.93
N GLU A 978 10.79 17.30 -60.11
CA GLU A 978 10.36 16.45 -61.22
C GLU A 978 11.43 15.43 -61.63
N ASP A 979 12.68 15.59 -61.18
CA ASP A 979 13.83 14.72 -61.49
C ASP A 979 14.08 13.60 -60.49
N LYS A 980 13.19 13.34 -59.50
CA LYS A 980 13.39 12.29 -58.50
C LYS A 980 12.35 11.19 -58.65
N GLU A 981 12.82 9.99 -58.91
CA GLU A 981 12.03 8.77 -58.89
C GLU A 981 11.80 8.35 -57.40
N ILE A 982 10.54 8.20 -57.01
CA ILE A 982 10.19 7.64 -55.71
C ILE A 982 10.03 6.14 -55.86
N VAL A 983 10.97 5.38 -55.33
CA VAL A 983 10.87 3.92 -55.27
C VAL A 983 10.25 3.54 -53.92
N LEU A 984 9.05 2.98 -53.96
CA LEU A 984 8.42 2.31 -52.80
C LEU A 984 9.15 0.97 -52.60
N LEU A 985 9.86 0.85 -51.47
CA LEU A 985 10.61 -0.37 -51.14
C LEU A 985 9.71 -1.44 -50.47
N ASP A 986 8.50 -1.07 -50.07
CA ASP A 986 7.53 -1.96 -49.48
C ASP A 986 6.15 -1.70 -50.08
N LYS A 987 5.44 -2.77 -50.43
CA LYS A 987 4.08 -2.70 -50.96
C LYS A 987 3.04 -2.37 -49.89
N ASP A 988 3.38 -2.57 -48.62
CA ASP A 988 2.50 -2.44 -47.49
C ASP A 988 2.87 -1.24 -46.57
N ALA A 989 3.76 -0.37 -47.02
CA ALA A 989 4.23 0.83 -46.32
C ALA A 989 3.33 2.05 -46.58
#